data_c973684f68290d906a89ba6059a598a9
#
_entry.id   c973684f68290d906a89ba6059a598a9
#
_cell.length_a   1.000
_cell.length_b   1.000
_cell.length_c   1.000
_cell.angle_alpha   90.00
_cell.angle_beta   90.00
_cell.angle_gamma   90.00
#
_symmetry.space_group_name_H-M   'P 1'
#
loop_
_entity.id
_entity.type
_entity.pdbx_description
1 polymer ?
#
loop_
_entity_poly.entity_id
_entity_poly.type
_entity_poly.pdbx_seq_one_letter_code
_entity_poly.pdbx_strand_id
1 'polypeptide(L)'
;CSGERRKQSEFTMSNWQPAPDALNEVVALLQASTVPDNAIQQQSYQRLNQYSVQPEFHLYLLHVFAHHPEIGVRQVAGLLLKKSIKNMYHNLSPDMQTHMRTSILSLLTDPHPKIRSTAGLLLTTVVQVLVTFDQCPEMIPGLLHYLQDAANESGVEGAFGALTKICEDHADKLNDQRLASRPLDALIPIFLQYFNHPRPEFRRDALNCMNQLILIMPTALDLNIDAFLQGISHLTQDTSSPVRKLVCQSIVILLEVRMQVLMPHFTPIVQFILHASNDPDETVALEACEFWSSICDLPPELFNDVKPLLSHVLPHLIPLLLSRMVYSPEDIAQFELEEDEQNENVPDRPEDIKPIFHKSKHAADDDASDDNDSDDEEDDTGDDDVEQWNLRKSAAAGLDTLSHSFGVDILPILLPLLQERLANTGGHWAIRESGILALGAIAEGCMNGVVPHLPTLFPYLLTLMNDPAPYIRSITCWTLGRYANWAVSLNDHENVLKPLMTSMLERVLDGNKKVQTAACSAFCTLEEEAADDLIPYLAPILHNLMYAFGRYQARNLLILYDAIGTLADSVGEALNYPDLVAVFMPPLIAKWHAVADDNAELFPLLECLTSIASALGLGFQEYARPVLDRCIRLIETGLLSSALATHRPQDVEPTDPEFIVCALDLVSGIAEGLGANMEGLIAPTNVLNLVVECVRFPLHNVRQSALAVMGELAKNCFSLVGPHVQDIVPHLLRNIEPDYPSVCNNASWALGEIAVKVGADIGAFAPDAINRLVAVLGYQDPRPTRSLQENCAITIGRLAYVAPQALAPLLPQFASLWFKTLRVLQDGEDREVAFTGLVKLVQLNPSGIVQDFMQLCVAFASLEDRKKDGYQISEGLHEMLQQIVQGFKRSLGDQWPAYYESFPQPLRDIISARYHV
;
A
#
# COMPACT_ATOMS: atom_id res chain seq x y z
N CYS A 1 -53.17 38.40 11.19
CA CYS A 1 -52.52 39.60 11.11
C CYS A 1 -51.54 39.50 9.96
N SER A 2 -51.50 40.55 9.19
CA SER A 2 -50.98 40.68 7.83
C SER A 2 -49.54 40.18 7.61
N GLY A 3 -49.41 39.24 6.65
CA GLY A 3 -48.11 38.79 6.17
C GLY A 3 -47.58 39.75 5.11
N GLU A 4 -46.45 40.30 5.34
CA GLU A 4 -45.56 40.82 4.29
C GLU A 4 -44.82 39.67 3.63
N ARG A 5 -45.31 39.20 2.49
CA ARG A 5 -44.51 38.48 1.51
C ARG A 5 -43.50 39.47 0.95
N ARG A 6 -42.23 39.41 1.40
CA ARG A 6 -41.11 39.98 0.64
C ARG A 6 -41.13 39.36 -0.75
N LYS A 7 -41.34 40.15 -1.77
CA LYS A 7 -41.11 39.82 -3.17
C LYS A 7 -39.63 39.48 -3.29
N GLN A 8 -39.31 38.20 -3.46
CA GLN A 8 -38.04 37.79 -4.07
C GLN A 8 -38.10 38.35 -5.49
N SER A 9 -37.34 39.42 -5.76
CA SER A 9 -37.00 39.80 -7.11
C SER A 9 -36.30 38.61 -7.77
N GLU A 10 -36.82 38.15 -8.91
CA GLU A 10 -36.13 37.20 -9.76
C GLU A 10 -34.76 37.78 -10.10
N PHE A 11 -33.71 37.16 -9.53
CA PHE A 11 -32.34 37.55 -9.75
C PHE A 11 -31.94 36.97 -11.14
N THR A 12 -31.98 37.81 -12.18
CA THR A 12 -31.55 37.44 -13.51
C THR A 12 -30.07 37.81 -13.67
N MET A 13 -29.19 36.83 -13.91
CA MET A 13 -27.71 36.98 -14.06
C MET A 13 -27.32 37.95 -15.17
N SER A 14 -28.18 38.24 -16.15
CA SER A 14 -27.88 39.12 -17.27
C SER A 14 -27.56 40.58 -16.91
N ASN A 15 -27.86 40.99 -15.65
CA ASN A 15 -27.64 42.38 -15.17
C ASN A 15 -26.85 42.44 -13.86
N TRP A 16 -26.20 41.33 -13.42
CA TRP A 16 -25.42 41.41 -12.20
C TRP A 16 -24.16 42.25 -12.40
N GLN A 17 -23.93 43.21 -11.53
CA GLN A 17 -22.69 43.98 -11.43
C GLN A 17 -22.29 44.04 -9.96
N PRO A 18 -20.95 43.90 -9.67
CA PRO A 18 -20.51 43.98 -8.29
C PRO A 18 -20.78 45.36 -7.69
N ALA A 19 -21.28 45.38 -6.48
CA ALA A 19 -21.39 46.61 -5.72
C ALA A 19 -19.97 47.15 -5.39
N PRO A 20 -19.66 48.40 -5.73
CA PRO A 20 -18.26 48.92 -5.62
C PRO A 20 -17.68 48.77 -4.21
N ASP A 21 -18.47 49.06 -3.15
CA ASP A 21 -17.99 49.00 -1.78
C ASP A 21 -17.68 47.55 -1.35
N ALA A 22 -18.57 46.60 -1.68
CA ALA A 22 -18.34 45.18 -1.39
C ALA A 22 -17.14 44.60 -2.20
N LEU A 23 -17.01 44.98 -3.48
CA LEU A 23 -15.89 44.59 -4.29
C LEU A 23 -14.55 45.10 -3.71
N ASN A 24 -14.49 46.38 -3.31
CA ASN A 24 -13.30 46.96 -2.69
C ASN A 24 -12.95 46.25 -1.36
N GLU A 25 -13.92 45.86 -0.56
CA GLU A 25 -13.68 45.10 0.67
C GLU A 25 -13.11 43.72 0.38
N VAL A 26 -13.68 42.97 -0.59
CA VAL A 26 -13.16 41.65 -0.99
C VAL A 26 -11.73 41.78 -1.53
N VAL A 27 -11.47 42.75 -2.40
CA VAL A 27 -10.13 42.97 -2.95
C VAL A 27 -9.14 43.32 -1.83
N ALA A 28 -9.49 44.14 -0.88
CA ALA A 28 -8.62 44.50 0.25
C ALA A 28 -8.26 43.30 1.12
N LEU A 29 -9.22 42.40 1.36
CA LEU A 29 -8.98 41.15 2.10
C LEU A 29 -8.10 40.20 1.32
N LEU A 30 -8.29 40.05 0.00
CA LEU A 30 -7.43 39.23 -0.87
C LEU A 30 -6.00 39.77 -0.92
N GLN A 31 -5.81 41.09 -1.01
CA GLN A 31 -4.50 41.71 -0.95
C GLN A 31 -3.83 41.51 0.42
N ALA A 32 -4.59 41.64 1.50
CA ALA A 32 -4.07 41.42 2.85
C ALA A 32 -3.64 39.96 3.06
N SER A 33 -4.30 38.98 2.44
CA SER A 33 -3.92 37.57 2.53
C SER A 33 -2.61 37.25 1.80
N THR A 34 -2.09 38.15 0.91
CA THR A 34 -0.80 37.96 0.23
C THR A 34 0.37 38.62 0.95
N VAL A 35 0.12 39.37 2.05
CA VAL A 35 1.17 40.02 2.84
C VAL A 35 1.90 38.95 3.68
N PRO A 36 3.24 38.93 3.76
CA PRO A 36 4.00 37.96 4.57
C PRO A 36 3.94 38.29 6.07
N ASP A 37 2.72 38.25 6.64
CA ASP A 37 2.42 38.45 8.06
C ASP A 37 1.29 37.48 8.44
N ASN A 38 1.64 36.48 9.25
CA ASN A 38 0.72 35.40 9.65
C ASN A 38 -0.53 35.93 10.35
N ALA A 39 -0.44 36.98 11.17
CA ALA A 39 -1.60 37.52 11.89
C ALA A 39 -2.59 38.20 10.93
N ILE A 40 -2.05 38.96 9.95
CA ILE A 40 -2.87 39.61 8.90
C ILE A 40 -3.50 38.57 8.00
N GLN A 41 -2.75 37.56 7.60
CA GLN A 41 -3.25 36.47 6.77
C GLN A 41 -4.39 35.72 7.47
N GLN A 42 -4.20 35.32 8.72
CA GLN A 42 -5.20 34.59 9.50
C GLN A 42 -6.47 35.42 9.70
N GLN A 43 -6.35 36.72 10.03
CA GLN A 43 -7.51 37.60 10.18
C GLN A 43 -8.26 37.77 8.87
N SER A 44 -7.54 37.96 7.76
CA SER A 44 -8.16 38.10 6.42
C SER A 44 -8.86 36.80 6.01
N TYR A 45 -8.23 35.64 6.25
CA TYR A 45 -8.80 34.34 5.96
C TYR A 45 -10.08 34.05 6.76
N GLN A 46 -10.09 34.33 8.07
CA GLN A 46 -11.29 34.20 8.90
C GLN A 46 -12.45 35.05 8.37
N ARG A 47 -12.15 36.27 7.89
CA ARG A 47 -13.19 37.17 7.36
C ARG A 47 -13.71 36.73 5.99
N LEU A 48 -12.83 36.23 5.11
CA LEU A 48 -13.21 35.63 3.82
C LEU A 48 -14.08 34.38 4.03
N ASN A 49 -13.74 33.53 5.00
CA ASN A 49 -14.55 32.37 5.35
C ASN A 49 -15.96 32.76 5.88
N GLN A 50 -16.13 33.88 6.61
CA GLN A 50 -17.45 34.37 7.00
C GLN A 50 -18.31 34.74 5.80
N TYR A 51 -17.70 35.25 4.72
CA TYR A 51 -18.43 35.58 3.48
C TYR A 51 -18.72 34.33 2.63
N SER A 52 -17.99 33.25 2.77
CA SER A 52 -18.11 32.04 1.92
C SER A 52 -19.49 31.38 1.98
N VAL A 53 -20.28 31.61 3.04
CA VAL A 53 -21.65 31.09 3.17
C VAL A 53 -22.67 31.89 2.34
N GLN A 54 -22.28 33.04 1.76
CA GLN A 54 -23.16 33.90 0.96
C GLN A 54 -23.03 33.56 -0.53
N PRO A 55 -24.09 33.12 -1.24
CA PRO A 55 -23.99 32.75 -2.66
C PRO A 55 -23.43 33.85 -3.56
N GLU A 56 -23.71 35.13 -3.29
CA GLU A 56 -23.17 36.23 -4.09
C GLU A 56 -21.65 36.42 -3.95
N PHE A 57 -21.04 36.00 -2.85
CA PHE A 57 -19.59 36.10 -2.63
C PHE A 57 -18.80 35.40 -3.73
N HIS A 58 -19.31 34.27 -4.22
CA HIS A 58 -18.66 33.49 -5.29
C HIS A 58 -18.58 34.28 -6.60
N LEU A 59 -19.55 35.12 -6.88
CA LEU A 59 -19.57 36.01 -8.04
C LEU A 59 -18.54 37.14 -7.90
N TYR A 60 -18.30 37.65 -6.68
CA TYR A 60 -17.24 38.62 -6.43
C TYR A 60 -15.85 37.98 -6.63
N LEU A 61 -15.64 36.79 -6.12
CA LEU A 61 -14.38 36.04 -6.36
C LEU A 61 -14.16 35.80 -7.84
N LEU A 62 -15.18 35.35 -8.58
CA LEU A 62 -15.11 35.13 -10.02
C LEU A 62 -14.81 36.43 -10.77
N HIS A 63 -15.44 37.55 -10.38
CA HIS A 63 -15.18 38.85 -10.98
C HIS A 63 -13.74 39.33 -10.74
N VAL A 64 -13.21 39.18 -9.53
CA VAL A 64 -11.82 39.52 -9.20
C VAL A 64 -10.87 38.60 -9.97
N PHE A 65 -11.10 37.32 -10.01
CA PHE A 65 -10.32 36.33 -10.77
C PHE A 65 -10.26 36.69 -12.28
N ALA A 66 -11.40 37.14 -12.84
CA ALA A 66 -11.46 37.51 -14.26
C ALA A 66 -10.81 38.88 -14.58
N HIS A 67 -10.99 39.90 -13.73
CA HIS A 67 -10.77 41.28 -14.14
C HIS A 67 -9.77 42.10 -13.32
N HIS A 68 -9.29 41.59 -12.16
CA HIS A 68 -8.37 42.35 -11.34
C HIS A 68 -7.01 42.56 -12.06
N PRO A 69 -6.38 43.76 -11.98
CA PRO A 69 -5.13 44.00 -12.68
C PRO A 69 -3.91 43.25 -12.12
N GLU A 70 -3.92 42.92 -10.84
CA GLU A 70 -2.82 42.23 -10.15
C GLU A 70 -3.02 40.72 -10.20
N ILE A 71 -2.02 40.03 -10.75
CA ILE A 71 -2.09 38.57 -11.02
C ILE A 71 -2.15 37.77 -9.72
N GLY A 72 -1.38 38.15 -8.69
CA GLY A 72 -1.40 37.49 -7.39
C GLY A 72 -2.79 37.48 -6.75
N VAL A 73 -3.47 38.64 -6.78
CA VAL A 73 -4.84 38.78 -6.25
C VAL A 73 -5.83 37.94 -7.06
N ARG A 74 -5.69 37.87 -8.39
CA ARG A 74 -6.48 37.00 -9.26
C ARG A 74 -6.29 35.53 -8.88
N GLN A 75 -5.04 35.11 -8.71
CA GLN A 75 -4.72 33.72 -8.38
C GLN A 75 -5.33 33.32 -7.03
N VAL A 76 -5.16 34.15 -6.00
CA VAL A 76 -5.78 33.90 -4.67
C VAL A 76 -7.31 33.83 -4.76
N ALA A 77 -7.93 34.75 -5.52
CA ALA A 77 -9.37 34.71 -5.75
C ALA A 77 -9.82 33.39 -6.42
N GLY A 78 -9.05 32.90 -7.39
CA GLY A 78 -9.29 31.61 -8.05
C GLY A 78 -9.15 30.43 -7.11
N LEU A 79 -8.11 30.38 -6.26
CA LEU A 79 -7.92 29.30 -5.28
C LEU A 79 -9.03 29.25 -4.23
N LEU A 80 -9.47 30.40 -3.73
CA LEU A 80 -10.62 30.49 -2.83
C LEU A 80 -11.93 30.07 -3.53
N LEU A 81 -12.07 30.39 -4.81
CA LEU A 81 -13.19 29.94 -5.61
C LEU A 81 -13.21 28.42 -5.78
N LYS A 82 -12.03 27.76 -5.92
CA LYS A 82 -11.89 26.28 -5.93
C LYS A 82 -12.52 25.69 -4.66
N LYS A 83 -12.07 26.13 -3.48
CA LYS A 83 -12.59 25.66 -2.19
C LYS A 83 -14.11 25.89 -2.09
N SER A 84 -14.56 27.02 -2.58
CA SER A 84 -15.97 27.40 -2.59
C SER A 84 -16.81 26.49 -3.50
N ILE A 85 -16.34 26.18 -4.71
CA ILE A 85 -17.00 25.24 -5.63
C ILE A 85 -17.16 23.88 -4.95
N LYS A 86 -16.10 23.33 -4.36
CA LYS A 86 -16.13 22.04 -3.69
C LYS A 86 -17.24 21.94 -2.63
N ASN A 87 -17.49 23.01 -1.88
CA ASN A 87 -18.40 23.01 -0.73
C ASN A 87 -19.82 23.51 -1.04
N MET A 88 -19.99 24.44 -2.00
CA MET A 88 -21.23 25.20 -2.15
C MET A 88 -21.87 25.13 -3.53
N TYR A 89 -21.21 24.48 -4.51
CA TYR A 89 -21.68 24.48 -5.90
C TYR A 89 -23.12 24.03 -6.07
N HIS A 90 -23.54 22.97 -5.41
CA HIS A 90 -24.92 22.47 -5.47
C HIS A 90 -25.95 23.40 -4.86
N ASN A 91 -25.53 24.34 -4.01
CA ASN A 91 -26.42 25.31 -3.38
C ASN A 91 -26.62 26.57 -4.23
N LEU A 92 -25.84 26.73 -5.31
CA LEU A 92 -25.97 27.85 -6.23
C LEU A 92 -27.15 27.64 -7.17
N SER A 93 -27.80 28.75 -7.59
CA SER A 93 -28.85 28.67 -8.60
C SER A 93 -28.29 28.18 -9.95
N PRO A 94 -29.07 27.46 -10.80
CA PRO A 94 -28.63 27.01 -12.12
C PRO A 94 -28.02 28.10 -12.98
N ASP A 95 -28.56 29.33 -12.93
CA ASP A 95 -28.04 30.46 -13.68
C ASP A 95 -26.65 30.89 -13.17
N MET A 96 -26.42 30.87 -11.85
CA MET A 96 -25.12 31.17 -11.26
C MET A 96 -24.09 30.08 -11.62
N GLN A 97 -24.48 28.80 -11.55
CA GLN A 97 -23.62 27.67 -11.96
C GLN A 97 -23.22 27.83 -13.43
N THR A 98 -24.15 28.08 -14.33
CA THR A 98 -23.86 28.25 -15.76
C THR A 98 -22.97 29.48 -16.03
N HIS A 99 -23.24 30.61 -15.37
CA HIS A 99 -22.41 31.80 -15.50
C HIS A 99 -20.98 31.53 -14.99
N MET A 100 -20.83 30.84 -13.88
CA MET A 100 -19.54 30.46 -13.32
C MET A 100 -18.75 29.60 -14.32
N ARG A 101 -19.35 28.53 -14.84
CA ARG A 101 -18.70 27.60 -15.80
C ARG A 101 -18.29 28.30 -17.07
N THR A 102 -19.19 29.09 -17.66
CA THR A 102 -18.91 29.84 -18.90
C THR A 102 -17.81 30.89 -18.72
N SER A 103 -17.79 31.57 -17.58
CA SER A 103 -16.74 32.55 -17.25
C SER A 103 -15.39 31.88 -17.03
N ILE A 104 -15.35 30.77 -16.27
CA ILE A 104 -14.10 30.01 -16.07
C ILE A 104 -13.61 29.46 -17.41
N LEU A 105 -14.46 28.91 -18.25
CA LEU A 105 -14.12 28.40 -19.57
C LEU A 105 -13.47 29.50 -20.45
N SER A 106 -14.00 30.74 -20.40
CA SER A 106 -13.42 31.86 -21.14
C SER A 106 -12.03 32.25 -20.65
N LEU A 107 -11.69 32.01 -19.37
CA LEU A 107 -10.39 32.33 -18.77
C LEU A 107 -9.30 31.31 -19.16
N LEU A 108 -9.62 30.24 -19.82
CA LEU A 108 -8.61 29.35 -20.44
C LEU A 108 -7.84 30.05 -21.57
N THR A 109 -8.33 31.18 -22.09
CA THR A 109 -7.64 31.98 -23.09
C THR A 109 -6.88 33.18 -22.49
N ASP A 110 -6.82 33.30 -21.16
CA ASP A 110 -6.16 34.43 -20.48
C ASP A 110 -4.68 34.56 -20.93
N PRO A 111 -4.18 35.78 -21.15
CA PRO A 111 -2.79 36.00 -21.53
C PRO A 111 -1.77 35.40 -20.54
N HIS A 112 -2.13 35.34 -19.26
CA HIS A 112 -1.23 34.91 -18.20
C HIS A 112 -1.36 33.39 -17.88
N PRO A 113 -0.27 32.59 -17.99
CA PRO A 113 -0.32 31.12 -17.83
C PRO A 113 -0.83 30.68 -16.45
N LYS A 114 -0.47 31.38 -15.37
CA LYS A 114 -1.00 31.05 -14.01
C LYS A 114 -2.53 31.15 -13.92
N ILE A 115 -3.12 32.09 -14.63
CA ILE A 115 -4.57 32.25 -14.64
C ILE A 115 -5.22 31.14 -15.47
N ARG A 116 -4.65 30.76 -16.61
CA ARG A 116 -5.10 29.63 -17.43
C ARG A 116 -5.04 28.33 -16.62
N SER A 117 -3.91 28.09 -15.94
CA SER A 117 -3.74 26.89 -15.08
C SER A 117 -4.79 26.87 -13.94
N THR A 118 -5.00 28.00 -13.24
CA THR A 118 -6.02 28.10 -12.20
C THR A 118 -7.44 27.91 -12.78
N ALA A 119 -7.73 28.42 -13.97
CA ALA A 119 -9.03 28.20 -14.64
C ALA A 119 -9.23 26.71 -14.99
N GLY A 120 -8.17 26.01 -15.47
CA GLY A 120 -8.20 24.55 -15.68
C GLY A 120 -8.53 23.78 -14.39
N LEU A 121 -7.84 24.12 -13.30
CA LEU A 121 -8.09 23.54 -11.98
C LEU A 121 -9.53 23.77 -11.48
N LEU A 122 -10.09 24.97 -11.73
CA LEU A 122 -11.49 25.27 -11.39
C LEU A 122 -12.46 24.42 -12.21
N LEU A 123 -12.19 24.18 -13.51
CA LEU A 123 -13.02 23.30 -14.34
C LEU A 123 -12.97 21.86 -13.85
N THR A 124 -11.79 21.33 -13.51
CA THR A 124 -11.65 20.00 -12.92
C THR A 124 -12.44 19.89 -11.62
N THR A 125 -12.36 20.92 -10.75
CA THR A 125 -13.16 20.96 -9.50
C THR A 125 -14.66 21.00 -9.79
N VAL A 126 -15.11 21.68 -10.84
CA VAL A 126 -16.52 21.62 -11.27
C VAL A 126 -16.88 20.21 -11.70
N VAL A 127 -16.03 19.53 -12.50
CA VAL A 127 -16.26 18.12 -12.91
C VAL A 127 -16.31 17.20 -11.69
N GLN A 128 -15.47 17.43 -10.69
CA GLN A 128 -15.47 16.65 -9.44
C GLN A 128 -16.83 16.66 -8.75
N VAL A 129 -17.46 17.82 -8.62
CA VAL A 129 -18.75 17.96 -7.93
C VAL A 129 -19.96 17.59 -8.78
N LEU A 130 -19.85 17.48 -10.10
CA LEU A 130 -20.92 17.05 -10.97
C LEU A 130 -21.12 15.54 -10.91
N VAL A 131 -22.37 15.10 -10.99
CA VAL A 131 -22.68 13.66 -11.12
C VAL A 131 -22.38 13.16 -12.52
N THR A 132 -22.71 13.95 -13.55
CA THR A 132 -22.46 13.60 -14.97
C THR A 132 -22.15 14.86 -15.78
N PHE A 133 -21.46 14.68 -16.92
CA PHE A 133 -21.19 15.77 -17.87
C PHE A 133 -22.44 16.36 -18.51
N ASP A 134 -23.58 15.68 -18.52
CA ASP A 134 -24.85 16.22 -19.01
C ASP A 134 -25.35 17.45 -18.21
N GLN A 135 -24.82 17.63 -17.00
CA GLN A 135 -25.10 18.82 -16.18
C GLN A 135 -24.31 20.07 -16.63
N CYS A 136 -23.31 19.91 -17.51
CA CYS A 136 -22.51 21.02 -18.08
C CYS A 136 -22.31 20.88 -19.59
N PRO A 137 -23.38 20.94 -20.39
CA PRO A 137 -23.31 20.65 -21.82
C PRO A 137 -22.42 21.59 -22.63
N GLU A 138 -22.06 22.75 -22.10
CA GLU A 138 -21.16 23.74 -22.72
C GLU A 138 -19.69 23.40 -22.59
N MET A 139 -19.27 22.56 -21.64
CA MET A 139 -17.86 22.36 -21.30
C MET A 139 -17.10 21.66 -22.41
N ILE A 140 -17.51 20.48 -22.81
CA ILE A 140 -16.82 19.71 -23.88
C ILE A 140 -16.81 20.44 -25.20
N PRO A 141 -17.95 21.00 -25.71
CA PRO A 141 -17.92 21.82 -26.93
C PRO A 141 -17.00 23.04 -26.84
N GLY A 142 -16.91 23.69 -25.66
CA GLY A 142 -16.03 24.83 -25.43
C GLY A 142 -14.55 24.44 -25.47
N LEU A 143 -14.18 23.36 -24.84
CA LEU A 143 -12.81 22.80 -24.88
C LEU A 143 -12.42 22.39 -26.30
N LEU A 144 -13.32 21.70 -27.01
CA LEU A 144 -13.12 21.32 -28.42
C LEU A 144 -12.96 22.54 -29.34
N HIS A 145 -13.73 23.60 -29.10
CA HIS A 145 -13.61 24.86 -29.85
C HIS A 145 -12.21 25.45 -29.71
N TYR A 146 -11.66 25.50 -28.48
CA TYR A 146 -10.29 26.00 -28.28
C TYR A 146 -9.21 25.10 -28.91
N LEU A 147 -9.36 23.79 -28.84
CA LEU A 147 -8.43 22.86 -29.49
C LEU A 147 -8.46 22.97 -31.03
N GLN A 148 -9.60 23.36 -31.63
CA GLN A 148 -9.74 23.51 -33.08
C GLN A 148 -9.29 24.89 -33.58
N ASP A 149 -9.15 25.88 -32.71
CA ASP A 149 -8.71 27.25 -33.07
C ASP A 149 -7.18 27.33 -32.99
N ALA A 150 -6.50 26.85 -34.03
CA ALA A 150 -5.03 26.86 -34.13
C ALA A 150 -4.42 28.27 -34.08
N ALA A 151 -5.19 29.35 -34.25
CA ALA A 151 -4.71 30.72 -34.14
C ALA A 151 -4.62 31.22 -32.70
N ASN A 152 -5.32 30.57 -31.78
CA ASN A 152 -5.36 30.90 -30.34
C ASN A 152 -4.53 29.92 -29.50
N GLU A 153 -3.20 30.03 -29.60
CA GLU A 153 -2.29 29.15 -28.83
C GLU A 153 -2.57 29.13 -27.31
N SER A 154 -2.91 30.31 -26.74
CA SER A 154 -3.26 30.40 -25.31
C SER A 154 -4.51 29.59 -24.97
N GLY A 155 -5.50 29.57 -25.86
CA GLY A 155 -6.71 28.76 -25.72
C GLY A 155 -6.43 27.27 -25.83
N VAL A 156 -5.56 26.87 -26.75
CA VAL A 156 -5.10 25.47 -26.89
C VAL A 156 -4.36 25.00 -25.61
N GLU A 157 -3.42 25.81 -25.13
CA GLU A 157 -2.68 25.52 -23.88
C GLU A 157 -3.61 25.39 -22.67
N GLY A 158 -4.57 26.34 -22.53
CA GLY A 158 -5.54 26.31 -21.45
C GLY A 158 -6.50 25.12 -21.53
N ALA A 159 -6.93 24.74 -22.74
CA ALA A 159 -7.79 23.60 -22.97
C ALA A 159 -7.07 22.28 -22.63
N PHE A 160 -5.83 22.10 -23.06
CA PHE A 160 -5.03 20.93 -22.67
C PHE A 160 -4.76 20.90 -21.19
N GLY A 161 -4.40 22.04 -20.56
CA GLY A 161 -4.18 22.11 -19.12
C GLY A 161 -5.41 21.73 -18.28
N ALA A 162 -6.63 21.97 -18.78
CA ALA A 162 -7.87 21.51 -18.17
C ALA A 162 -8.13 20.01 -18.47
N LEU A 163 -7.95 19.59 -19.74
CA LEU A 163 -8.24 18.21 -20.17
C LEU A 163 -7.29 17.19 -19.56
N THR A 164 -6.00 17.52 -19.43
CA THR A 164 -5.04 16.65 -18.76
C THR A 164 -5.51 16.32 -17.36
N LYS A 165 -5.86 17.33 -16.57
CA LYS A 165 -6.38 17.12 -15.20
C LYS A 165 -7.74 16.39 -15.15
N ILE A 166 -8.62 16.65 -16.11
CA ILE A 166 -9.91 15.95 -16.19
C ILE A 166 -9.71 14.49 -16.58
N CYS A 167 -8.77 14.18 -17.49
CA CYS A 167 -8.43 12.80 -17.85
C CYS A 167 -7.73 12.07 -16.69
N GLU A 168 -6.90 12.75 -15.92
CA GLU A 168 -6.21 12.22 -14.74
C GLU A 168 -7.21 11.90 -13.61
N ASP A 169 -7.98 12.89 -13.14
CA ASP A 169 -8.84 12.75 -11.97
C ASP A 169 -10.23 12.14 -12.26
N HIS A 170 -10.73 12.26 -13.52
CA HIS A 170 -12.14 11.98 -13.84
C HIS A 170 -12.33 11.32 -15.22
N ALA A 171 -11.43 10.44 -15.60
CA ALA A 171 -11.54 9.68 -16.86
C ALA A 171 -12.82 8.83 -16.91
N ASP A 172 -13.24 8.29 -15.78
CA ASP A 172 -14.47 7.51 -15.61
C ASP A 172 -15.72 8.31 -16.01
N LYS A 173 -15.79 9.59 -15.59
CA LYS A 173 -16.92 10.49 -15.95
C LYS A 173 -16.95 10.82 -17.44
N LEU A 174 -15.77 10.93 -18.09
CA LEU A 174 -15.69 11.10 -19.56
C LEU A 174 -16.16 9.85 -20.31
N ASN A 175 -15.94 8.66 -19.71
CA ASN A 175 -16.33 7.37 -20.27
C ASN A 175 -17.71 6.88 -19.84
N ASP A 176 -18.48 7.67 -19.08
CA ASP A 176 -19.80 7.27 -18.59
C ASP A 176 -20.73 6.91 -19.74
N GLN A 177 -21.14 5.66 -19.80
CA GLN A 177 -21.99 5.10 -20.85
C GLN A 177 -23.43 5.64 -20.84
N ARG A 178 -23.82 6.31 -19.75
CA ARG A 178 -25.15 6.93 -19.61
C ARG A 178 -25.26 8.30 -20.28
N LEU A 179 -24.11 8.88 -20.68
CA LEU A 179 -24.07 10.20 -21.32
C LEU A 179 -24.81 10.20 -22.67
N ALA A 180 -25.60 11.23 -22.89
CA ALA A 180 -26.29 11.43 -24.17
C ALA A 180 -25.33 11.71 -25.34
N SER A 181 -24.20 12.38 -25.07
CA SER A 181 -23.08 12.56 -25.98
C SER A 181 -21.87 11.79 -25.40
N ARG A 182 -21.04 11.21 -26.26
CA ARG A 182 -19.80 10.54 -25.89
C ARG A 182 -18.62 11.51 -26.07
N PRO A 183 -18.14 12.17 -25.02
CA PRO A 183 -17.05 13.16 -25.14
C PRO A 183 -15.79 12.60 -25.78
N LEU A 184 -15.41 11.37 -25.45
CA LEU A 184 -14.20 10.73 -25.94
C LEU A 184 -14.23 10.42 -27.45
N ASP A 185 -15.43 10.20 -28.04
CA ASP A 185 -15.55 10.01 -29.51
C ASP A 185 -15.10 11.25 -30.28
N ALA A 186 -15.22 12.46 -29.69
CA ALA A 186 -14.79 13.71 -30.30
C ALA A 186 -13.37 14.11 -29.89
N LEU A 187 -12.95 13.84 -28.64
CA LEU A 187 -11.65 14.25 -28.10
C LEU A 187 -10.50 13.40 -28.63
N ILE A 188 -10.63 12.08 -28.66
CA ILE A 188 -9.56 11.15 -29.07
C ILE A 188 -9.06 11.44 -30.49
N PRO A 189 -9.92 11.59 -31.52
CA PRO A 189 -9.44 11.94 -32.86
C PRO A 189 -8.68 13.28 -32.92
N ILE A 190 -9.02 14.24 -32.07
CA ILE A 190 -8.32 15.53 -31.99
C ILE A 190 -6.97 15.35 -31.32
N PHE A 191 -6.88 14.63 -30.19
CA PHE A 191 -5.60 14.33 -29.54
C PHE A 191 -4.63 13.65 -30.53
N LEU A 192 -5.09 12.68 -31.32
CA LEU A 192 -4.29 12.01 -32.34
C LEU A 192 -3.79 12.97 -33.44
N GLN A 193 -4.57 13.98 -33.82
CA GLN A 193 -4.12 15.03 -34.75
C GLN A 193 -2.96 15.84 -34.20
N TYR A 194 -2.99 16.13 -32.89
CA TYR A 194 -1.94 16.87 -32.20
C TYR A 194 -0.61 16.14 -32.10
N PHE A 195 -0.54 14.83 -32.30
CA PHE A 195 0.73 14.09 -32.36
C PHE A 195 1.64 14.56 -33.49
N ASN A 196 1.09 15.20 -34.51
CA ASN A 196 1.85 15.79 -35.64
C ASN A 196 2.02 17.31 -35.52
N HIS A 197 1.69 17.90 -34.36
CA HIS A 197 1.75 19.36 -34.19
C HIS A 197 3.21 19.83 -34.16
N PRO A 198 3.57 20.98 -34.78
CA PRO A 198 4.95 21.47 -34.78
C PRO A 198 5.52 21.79 -33.42
N ARG A 199 4.68 22.23 -32.45
CA ARG A 199 5.11 22.51 -31.08
C ARG A 199 5.13 21.24 -30.24
N PRO A 200 6.26 20.92 -29.58
CA PRO A 200 6.39 19.72 -28.78
C PRO A 200 5.49 19.72 -27.51
N GLU A 201 5.20 20.91 -26.95
CA GLU A 201 4.35 21.05 -25.78
C GLU A 201 2.95 20.47 -26.04
N PHE A 202 2.38 20.77 -27.23
CA PHE A 202 1.05 20.27 -27.58
C PHE A 202 1.04 18.78 -27.93
N ARG A 203 2.15 18.26 -28.49
CA ARG A 203 2.31 16.80 -28.68
C ARG A 203 2.36 16.09 -27.32
N ARG A 204 3.13 16.66 -26.38
CA ARG A 204 3.23 16.16 -24.99
C ARG A 204 1.86 16.13 -24.32
N ASP A 205 1.14 17.27 -24.34
CA ASP A 205 -0.13 17.38 -23.62
C ASP A 205 -1.20 16.46 -24.20
N ALA A 206 -1.26 16.33 -25.53
CA ALA A 206 -2.14 15.38 -26.19
C ALA A 206 -1.82 13.91 -25.84
N LEU A 207 -0.53 13.56 -25.82
CA LEU A 207 -0.09 12.21 -25.47
C LEU A 207 -0.35 11.91 -23.99
N ASN A 208 -0.14 12.89 -23.10
CA ASN A 208 -0.47 12.75 -21.68
C ASN A 208 -1.96 12.48 -21.45
N CYS A 209 -2.86 13.23 -22.10
CA CYS A 209 -4.29 12.94 -22.05
C CYS A 209 -4.61 11.51 -22.53
N MET A 210 -3.93 11.04 -23.58
CA MET A 210 -4.12 9.67 -24.09
C MET A 210 -3.63 8.62 -23.10
N ASN A 211 -2.50 8.85 -22.42
CA ASN A 211 -1.95 7.91 -21.44
C ASN A 211 -2.92 7.67 -20.28
N GLN A 212 -3.56 8.73 -19.76
CA GLN A 212 -4.59 8.59 -18.73
C GLN A 212 -5.82 7.78 -19.21
N LEU A 213 -6.15 7.88 -20.49
CA LEU A 213 -7.27 7.14 -21.07
C LEU A 213 -6.94 5.67 -21.37
N ILE A 214 -5.66 5.30 -21.53
CA ILE A 214 -5.26 3.90 -21.73
C ILE A 214 -5.62 3.08 -20.49
N LEU A 215 -5.50 3.63 -19.29
CA LEU A 215 -5.80 2.92 -18.03
C LEU A 215 -7.23 2.38 -17.97
N ILE A 216 -8.20 3.13 -18.52
CA ILE A 216 -9.62 2.71 -18.54
C ILE A 216 -10.05 2.11 -19.89
N MET A 217 -9.18 2.13 -20.89
CA MET A 217 -9.37 1.59 -22.24
C MET A 217 -10.79 1.81 -22.81
N PRO A 218 -11.23 3.08 -23.01
CA PRO A 218 -12.58 3.38 -23.47
C PRO A 218 -12.81 2.88 -24.90
N THR A 219 -14.04 2.55 -25.24
CA THR A 219 -14.42 2.07 -26.59
C THR A 219 -13.94 3.01 -27.72
N ALA A 220 -13.93 4.33 -27.48
CA ALA A 220 -13.45 5.30 -28.44
C ALA A 220 -11.94 5.16 -28.71
N LEU A 221 -11.14 4.80 -27.72
CA LEU A 221 -9.71 4.51 -27.90
C LEU A 221 -9.53 3.17 -28.61
N ASP A 222 -10.26 2.14 -28.21
CA ASP A 222 -10.21 0.81 -28.84
C ASP A 222 -10.50 0.89 -30.36
N LEU A 223 -11.48 1.71 -30.79
CA LEU A 223 -11.78 1.97 -32.20
C LEU A 223 -10.69 2.75 -32.94
N ASN A 224 -9.84 3.48 -32.26
CA ASN A 224 -8.75 4.29 -32.82
C ASN A 224 -7.35 3.73 -32.49
N ILE A 225 -7.28 2.50 -31.99
CA ILE A 225 -6.04 1.93 -31.45
C ILE A 225 -4.93 1.86 -32.51
N ASP A 226 -5.23 1.49 -33.74
CA ASP A 226 -4.24 1.44 -34.81
C ASP A 226 -3.66 2.84 -35.15
N ALA A 227 -4.52 3.86 -35.13
CA ALA A 227 -4.09 5.24 -35.33
C ALA A 227 -3.22 5.73 -34.17
N PHE A 228 -3.56 5.32 -32.95
CA PHE A 228 -2.76 5.62 -31.76
C PHE A 228 -1.38 4.95 -31.84
N LEU A 229 -1.31 3.64 -32.16
CA LEU A 229 -0.05 2.92 -32.33
C LEU A 229 0.84 3.50 -33.43
N GLN A 230 0.25 3.90 -34.55
CA GLN A 230 0.98 4.62 -35.59
C GLN A 230 1.50 5.97 -35.10
N GLY A 231 0.69 6.69 -34.36
CA GLY A 231 1.06 7.98 -33.74
C GLY A 231 2.23 7.86 -32.79
N ILE A 232 2.18 6.96 -31.82
CA ILE A 232 3.28 6.74 -30.89
C ILE A 232 4.54 6.23 -31.61
N SER A 233 4.39 5.35 -32.62
CA SER A 233 5.53 4.92 -33.44
C SER A 233 6.22 6.08 -34.15
N HIS A 234 5.48 7.11 -34.61
CA HIS A 234 6.07 8.32 -35.14
C HIS A 234 6.80 9.13 -34.09
N LEU A 235 6.24 9.24 -32.87
CA LEU A 235 6.78 10.01 -31.76
C LEU A 235 8.01 9.36 -31.07
N THR A 236 8.33 8.09 -31.38
CA THR A 236 9.55 7.43 -30.85
C THR A 236 10.83 8.20 -31.17
N GLN A 237 10.84 8.97 -32.26
CA GLN A 237 11.97 9.75 -32.74
C GLN A 237 11.79 11.26 -32.47
N ASP A 238 10.90 11.62 -31.55
CA ASP A 238 10.66 13.04 -31.26
C ASP A 238 11.92 13.73 -30.70
N THR A 239 12.13 14.97 -31.10
CA THR A 239 13.26 15.78 -30.62
C THR A 239 13.11 16.18 -29.15
N SER A 240 11.89 16.17 -28.63
CA SER A 240 11.55 16.54 -27.24
C SER A 240 11.61 15.32 -26.32
N SER A 241 12.47 15.34 -25.31
CA SER A 241 12.57 14.26 -24.32
C SER A 241 11.27 14.04 -23.54
N PRO A 242 10.49 15.07 -23.10
CA PRO A 242 9.19 14.84 -22.48
C PRO A 242 8.20 14.08 -23.37
N VAL A 243 8.27 14.22 -24.69
CA VAL A 243 7.41 13.45 -25.61
C VAL A 243 7.90 12.00 -25.67
N ARG A 244 9.22 11.75 -25.81
CA ARG A 244 9.77 10.39 -25.82
C ARG A 244 9.50 9.65 -24.50
N LYS A 245 9.60 10.38 -23.36
CA LYS A 245 9.22 9.86 -22.05
C LYS A 245 7.80 9.31 -22.07
N LEU A 246 6.83 10.11 -22.46
CA LEU A 246 5.42 9.71 -22.53
C LEU A 246 5.16 8.57 -23.52
N VAL A 247 5.96 8.46 -24.60
CA VAL A 247 5.89 7.29 -25.52
C VAL A 247 6.28 6.01 -24.80
N CYS A 248 7.36 6.02 -24.02
CA CYS A 248 7.77 4.87 -23.21
C CYS A 248 6.65 4.51 -22.22
N GLN A 249 6.10 5.50 -21.52
CA GLN A 249 4.99 5.32 -20.59
C GLN A 249 3.74 4.74 -21.27
N SER A 250 3.38 5.24 -22.47
CA SER A 250 2.27 4.66 -23.24
C SER A 250 2.44 3.16 -23.50
N ILE A 251 3.68 2.75 -23.80
CA ILE A 251 4.00 1.34 -24.11
C ILE A 251 3.94 0.50 -22.84
N VAL A 252 4.45 1.00 -21.71
CA VAL A 252 4.39 0.31 -20.40
C VAL A 252 2.94 0.11 -19.98
N ILE A 253 2.13 1.18 -19.98
CA ILE A 253 0.71 1.08 -19.61
C ILE A 253 -0.05 0.11 -20.54
N LEU A 254 0.19 0.16 -21.85
CA LEU A 254 -0.43 -0.79 -22.80
C LEU A 254 0.02 -2.24 -22.56
N LEU A 255 1.26 -2.44 -22.14
CA LEU A 255 1.78 -3.77 -21.81
C LEU A 255 0.95 -4.38 -20.66
N GLU A 256 0.67 -3.60 -19.63
CA GLU A 256 -0.07 -4.02 -18.44
C GLU A 256 -1.58 -4.18 -18.74
N VAL A 257 -2.19 -3.17 -19.35
CA VAL A 257 -3.65 -3.13 -19.56
C VAL A 257 -4.11 -3.99 -20.76
N ARG A 258 -3.34 -3.97 -21.87
CA ARG A 258 -3.79 -4.57 -23.14
C ARG A 258 -2.66 -5.08 -24.03
N MET A 259 -1.82 -5.96 -23.50
CA MET A 259 -0.67 -6.51 -24.23
C MET A 259 -0.99 -7.04 -25.64
N GLN A 260 -2.18 -7.62 -25.85
CA GLN A 260 -2.58 -8.21 -27.13
C GLN A 260 -2.49 -7.21 -28.31
N VAL A 261 -2.65 -5.92 -28.02
CA VAL A 261 -2.56 -4.85 -29.03
C VAL A 261 -1.11 -4.62 -29.47
N LEU A 262 -0.14 -4.85 -28.55
CA LEU A 262 1.28 -4.68 -28.82
C LEU A 262 1.91 -5.88 -29.54
N MET A 263 1.35 -7.07 -29.41
CA MET A 263 1.91 -8.31 -29.94
C MET A 263 2.27 -8.27 -31.43
N PRO A 264 1.44 -7.71 -32.35
CA PRO A 264 1.82 -7.60 -33.78
C PRO A 264 3.05 -6.74 -34.03
N HIS A 265 3.38 -5.83 -33.12
CA HIS A 265 4.47 -4.84 -33.22
C HIS A 265 5.56 -5.07 -32.16
N PHE A 266 5.55 -6.21 -31.49
CA PHE A 266 6.36 -6.44 -30.29
C PHE A 266 7.88 -6.34 -30.55
N THR A 267 8.37 -6.91 -31.65
CA THR A 267 9.80 -6.85 -31.99
C THR A 267 10.34 -5.42 -32.16
N PRO A 268 9.72 -4.55 -32.97
CA PRO A 268 10.15 -3.15 -33.04
C PRO A 268 9.98 -2.38 -31.72
N ILE A 269 8.97 -2.70 -30.90
CA ILE A 269 8.78 -2.09 -29.58
C ILE A 269 9.96 -2.43 -28.67
N VAL A 270 10.34 -3.69 -28.55
CA VAL A 270 11.48 -4.14 -27.74
C VAL A 270 12.79 -3.47 -28.21
N GLN A 271 13.00 -3.33 -29.52
CA GLN A 271 14.15 -2.63 -30.05
C GLN A 271 14.14 -1.14 -29.72
N PHE A 272 12.97 -0.50 -29.80
CA PHE A 272 12.82 0.90 -29.42
C PHE A 272 13.09 1.09 -27.92
N ILE A 273 12.48 0.29 -27.04
CA ILE A 273 12.68 0.37 -25.60
C ILE A 273 14.15 0.14 -25.21
N LEU A 274 14.82 -0.83 -25.84
CA LEU A 274 16.25 -1.03 -25.61
C LEU A 274 17.07 0.22 -26.01
N HIS A 275 16.68 0.90 -27.09
CA HIS A 275 17.32 2.16 -27.47
C HIS A 275 16.98 3.30 -26.49
N ALA A 276 15.71 3.41 -26.08
CA ALA A 276 15.23 4.44 -25.16
C ALA A 276 15.81 4.25 -23.73
N SER A 277 16.05 3.01 -23.26
CA SER A 277 16.77 2.75 -22.01
C SER A 277 18.22 3.28 -22.02
N ASN A 278 18.74 3.66 -23.21
CA ASN A 278 20.02 4.33 -23.36
C ASN A 278 19.89 5.82 -23.77
N ASP A 279 18.71 6.42 -23.64
CA ASP A 279 18.50 7.83 -23.94
C ASP A 279 19.45 8.72 -23.10
N PRO A 280 19.98 9.82 -23.68
CA PRO A 280 20.77 10.79 -22.91
C PRO A 280 19.97 11.53 -21.83
N ASP A 281 18.65 11.59 -21.95
CA ASP A 281 17.76 12.14 -20.95
C ASP A 281 17.35 11.01 -19.97
N GLU A 282 17.75 11.15 -18.71
CA GLU A 282 17.55 10.13 -17.67
C GLU A 282 16.06 9.84 -17.42
N THR A 283 15.19 10.83 -17.58
CA THR A 283 13.74 10.64 -17.39
C THR A 283 13.13 9.74 -18.47
N VAL A 284 13.66 9.78 -19.70
CA VAL A 284 13.27 8.87 -20.79
C VAL A 284 13.82 7.47 -20.53
N ALA A 285 15.09 7.39 -20.12
CA ALA A 285 15.73 6.11 -19.81
C ALA A 285 15.06 5.41 -18.64
N LEU A 286 14.64 6.15 -17.62
CA LEU A 286 13.88 5.64 -16.47
C LEU A 286 12.58 4.96 -16.91
N GLU A 287 11.71 5.70 -17.62
CA GLU A 287 10.43 5.15 -18.10
C GLU A 287 10.62 3.95 -19.05
N ALA A 288 11.69 3.95 -19.83
CA ALA A 288 12.01 2.80 -20.66
C ALA A 288 12.51 1.59 -19.87
N CYS A 289 13.17 1.82 -18.72
CA CYS A 289 13.61 0.73 -17.85
C CYS A 289 12.44 0.05 -17.13
N GLU A 290 11.35 0.78 -16.80
CA GLU A 290 10.14 0.21 -16.21
C GLU A 290 9.53 -0.91 -17.08
N PHE A 291 9.64 -0.78 -18.40
CA PHE A 291 9.16 -1.84 -19.31
C PHE A 291 9.78 -3.22 -19.03
N TRP A 292 11.04 -3.28 -18.59
CA TRP A 292 11.72 -4.56 -18.35
C TRP A 292 11.23 -5.25 -17.08
N SER A 293 10.78 -4.49 -16.08
CA SER A 293 10.10 -5.03 -14.91
C SER A 293 8.68 -5.46 -15.27
N SER A 294 7.86 -4.56 -15.82
CA SER A 294 6.47 -4.85 -16.17
C SER A 294 6.30 -6.04 -17.12
N ILE A 295 7.25 -6.27 -18.03
CA ILE A 295 7.15 -7.43 -18.93
C ILE A 295 7.41 -8.76 -18.20
N CYS A 296 8.21 -8.75 -17.14
CA CYS A 296 8.46 -9.94 -16.32
C CYS A 296 7.30 -10.26 -15.39
N ASP A 297 6.50 -9.27 -15.03
CA ASP A 297 5.33 -9.39 -14.15
C ASP A 297 4.06 -9.84 -14.89
N LEU A 298 4.16 -10.03 -16.21
CA LEU A 298 3.06 -10.55 -17.01
C LEU A 298 2.62 -11.95 -16.55
N PRO A 299 1.33 -12.29 -16.69
CA PRO A 299 0.85 -13.66 -16.46
C PRO A 299 1.72 -14.69 -17.22
N PRO A 300 2.02 -15.85 -16.61
CA PRO A 300 2.96 -16.84 -17.17
C PRO A 300 2.68 -17.26 -18.61
N GLU A 301 1.40 -17.28 -19.00
CA GLU A 301 0.98 -17.64 -20.36
C GLU A 301 1.44 -16.60 -21.39
N LEU A 302 1.25 -15.32 -21.07
CA LEU A 302 1.66 -14.20 -21.94
C LEU A 302 3.18 -14.02 -21.95
N PHE A 303 3.82 -14.15 -20.79
CA PHE A 303 5.28 -14.08 -20.68
C PHE A 303 5.97 -15.15 -21.51
N ASN A 304 5.47 -16.40 -21.50
CA ASN A 304 6.06 -17.51 -22.26
C ASN A 304 6.03 -17.29 -23.78
N ASP A 305 5.05 -16.54 -24.29
CA ASP A 305 4.97 -16.19 -25.71
C ASP A 305 6.10 -15.24 -26.14
N VAL A 306 6.53 -14.33 -25.25
CA VAL A 306 7.55 -13.31 -25.54
C VAL A 306 8.96 -13.68 -25.07
N LYS A 307 9.09 -14.61 -24.14
CA LYS A 307 10.36 -15.07 -23.55
C LYS A 307 11.42 -15.43 -24.59
N PRO A 308 11.11 -16.15 -25.70
CA PRO A 308 12.11 -16.46 -26.73
C PRO A 308 12.72 -15.21 -27.40
N LEU A 309 11.90 -14.17 -27.64
CA LEU A 309 12.39 -12.91 -28.19
C LEU A 309 13.27 -12.16 -27.19
N LEU A 310 12.83 -12.09 -25.93
CA LEU A 310 13.59 -11.44 -24.86
C LEU A 310 14.95 -12.13 -24.65
N SER A 311 15.02 -13.47 -24.72
CA SER A 311 16.29 -14.20 -24.65
C SER A 311 17.33 -13.75 -25.66
N HIS A 312 16.89 -13.31 -26.86
CA HIS A 312 17.80 -12.78 -27.88
C HIS A 312 18.29 -11.35 -27.57
N VAL A 313 17.57 -10.63 -26.72
CA VAL A 313 17.90 -9.25 -26.35
C VAL A 313 18.78 -9.18 -25.11
N LEU A 314 18.75 -10.20 -24.23
CA LEU A 314 19.50 -10.25 -22.98
C LEU A 314 21.01 -9.90 -23.15
N PRO A 315 21.73 -10.35 -24.20
CA PRO A 315 23.15 -9.99 -24.37
C PRO A 315 23.42 -8.48 -24.55
N HIS A 316 22.40 -7.72 -24.93
CA HIS A 316 22.45 -6.25 -25.06
C HIS A 316 21.85 -5.55 -23.85
N LEU A 317 20.78 -6.11 -23.30
CA LEU A 317 20.04 -5.55 -22.19
C LEU A 317 20.83 -5.59 -20.86
N ILE A 318 21.39 -6.75 -20.51
CA ILE A 318 22.12 -6.92 -19.23
C ILE A 318 23.29 -5.93 -19.10
N PRO A 319 24.21 -5.79 -20.11
CA PRO A 319 25.26 -4.77 -20.03
C PRO A 319 24.71 -3.35 -19.92
N LEU A 320 23.60 -3.06 -20.58
CA LEU A 320 22.93 -1.77 -20.51
C LEU A 320 22.42 -1.48 -19.12
N LEU A 321 21.62 -2.37 -18.52
CA LEU A 321 21.12 -2.23 -17.14
C LEU A 321 22.28 -2.03 -16.15
N LEU A 322 23.31 -2.86 -16.25
CA LEU A 322 24.51 -2.68 -15.43
C LEU A 322 25.13 -1.28 -15.58
N SER A 323 25.14 -0.72 -16.80
CA SER A 323 25.68 0.63 -17.01
C SER A 323 24.82 1.71 -16.35
N ARG A 324 23.48 1.49 -16.29
CA ARG A 324 22.54 2.41 -15.65
C ARG A 324 22.50 2.28 -14.12
N MET A 325 23.01 1.19 -13.57
CA MET A 325 23.16 1.00 -12.12
C MET A 325 24.33 1.80 -11.52
N VAL A 326 25.22 2.38 -12.33
CA VAL A 326 26.28 3.27 -11.85
C VAL A 326 25.70 4.61 -11.49
N TYR A 327 26.13 5.21 -10.39
CA TYR A 327 25.75 6.58 -10.00
C TYR A 327 26.06 7.59 -11.11
N SER A 328 25.21 8.59 -11.28
CA SER A 328 25.44 9.66 -12.23
C SER A 328 26.70 10.48 -11.88
N PRO A 329 27.32 11.17 -12.84
CA PRO A 329 28.43 12.07 -12.52
C PRO A 329 28.04 13.19 -11.56
N GLU A 330 26.77 13.61 -11.60
CA GLU A 330 26.17 14.60 -10.71
C GLU A 330 26.09 14.08 -9.30
N ASP A 331 25.55 12.86 -9.10
CA ASP A 331 25.49 12.20 -7.77
C ASP A 331 26.89 12.02 -7.20
N ILE A 332 27.84 11.54 -8.02
CA ILE A 332 29.23 11.34 -7.60
C ILE A 332 29.85 12.66 -7.15
N ALA A 333 29.64 13.76 -7.90
CA ALA A 333 30.16 15.06 -7.52
C ALA A 333 29.51 15.60 -6.24
N GLN A 334 28.23 15.33 -6.02
CA GLN A 334 27.55 15.68 -4.78
C GLN A 334 28.11 14.87 -3.60
N PHE A 335 28.30 13.57 -3.76
CA PHE A 335 28.89 12.71 -2.73
C PHE A 335 30.33 13.09 -2.38
N GLU A 336 31.12 13.56 -3.35
CA GLU A 336 32.47 14.07 -3.12
C GLU A 336 32.49 15.44 -2.41
N LEU A 337 31.41 16.23 -2.55
CA LEU A 337 31.24 17.49 -1.83
C LEU A 337 30.80 17.28 -0.37
N GLU A 338 30.04 16.23 -0.10
CA GLU A 338 29.59 15.85 1.25
C GLU A 338 30.69 15.20 2.11
N GLU A 339 31.93 15.32 1.75
CA GLU A 339 33.24 14.77 2.16
C GLU A 339 33.42 14.27 3.61
N ASP A 340 32.39 14.10 4.44
CA ASP A 340 32.54 13.49 5.76
C ASP A 340 32.30 11.98 5.70
N GLU A 341 33.39 11.21 5.50
CA GLU A 341 33.41 9.75 5.72
C GLU A 341 32.80 9.37 7.08
N GLN A 342 32.76 10.30 8.03
CA GLN A 342 32.22 10.17 9.38
C GLN A 342 31.24 11.31 9.68
N ASN A 343 29.98 11.13 9.36
CA ASN A 343 28.94 12.14 9.58
C ASN A 343 28.01 11.84 10.77
N GLU A 344 28.31 10.84 11.61
CA GLU A 344 27.47 10.43 12.76
C GLU A 344 27.12 11.57 13.72
N ASN A 345 28.00 12.57 13.85
CA ASN A 345 27.82 13.71 14.75
C ASN A 345 27.20 14.94 14.04
N VAL A 346 26.93 14.87 12.74
CA VAL A 346 26.24 15.95 12.01
C VAL A 346 24.78 15.95 12.45
N PRO A 347 24.22 17.08 12.96
CA PRO A 347 22.83 17.12 13.38
C PRO A 347 21.87 16.78 12.25
N ASP A 348 20.83 15.98 12.54
CA ASP A 348 19.77 15.70 11.62
C ASP A 348 18.94 16.96 11.36
N ARG A 349 18.47 17.14 10.13
CA ARG A 349 17.48 18.15 9.81
C ARG A 349 16.09 17.62 10.14
N PRO A 350 15.11 18.48 10.48
CA PRO A 350 13.73 18.01 10.72
C PRO A 350 13.14 17.26 9.53
N GLU A 351 13.52 17.64 8.31
CA GLU A 351 13.07 17.04 7.05
C GLU A 351 13.64 15.63 6.85
N ASP A 352 14.80 15.33 7.47
CA ASP A 352 15.46 14.01 7.37
C ASP A 352 14.84 12.96 8.33
N ILE A 353 13.97 13.38 9.25
CA ILE A 353 13.36 12.51 10.26
C ILE A 353 12.00 12.03 9.74
N LYS A 354 12.04 11.03 8.87
CA LYS A 354 10.85 10.34 8.38
C LYS A 354 10.84 8.92 8.91
N PRO A 355 9.69 8.33 9.22
CA PRO A 355 9.59 6.92 9.58
C PRO A 355 10.19 6.06 8.47
N ILE A 356 11.18 5.23 8.83
CA ILE A 356 11.82 4.27 7.92
C ILE A 356 11.60 2.91 8.56
N PHE A 357 10.84 2.05 7.88
CA PHE A 357 10.55 0.70 8.34
C PHE A 357 11.22 -0.34 7.46
N HIS A 358 11.73 -1.40 8.07
CA HIS A 358 12.14 -2.59 7.34
C HIS A 358 10.88 -3.30 6.85
N LYS A 359 10.76 -3.49 5.54
CA LYS A 359 9.68 -4.32 4.98
C LYS A 359 10.07 -5.79 5.15
N SER A 360 9.43 -6.48 6.09
CA SER A 360 9.59 -7.92 6.27
C SER A 360 9.19 -8.65 4.99
N LYS A 361 9.94 -9.68 4.61
CA LYS A 361 9.59 -10.56 3.48
C LYS A 361 8.27 -11.29 3.69
N HIS A 362 7.89 -11.53 4.95
CA HIS A 362 6.64 -12.19 5.29
C HIS A 362 5.41 -11.28 5.20
N ALA A 363 5.59 -9.96 5.31
CA ALA A 363 4.51 -8.99 5.11
C ALA A 363 4.19 -8.76 3.62
N ALA A 364 5.13 -8.99 2.71
CA ALA A 364 4.94 -8.77 1.27
C ALA A 364 4.00 -9.78 0.60
N ASP A 365 3.76 -10.96 1.22
CA ASP A 365 2.82 -11.96 0.68
C ASP A 365 1.35 -11.69 1.10
N ASP A 366 1.10 -10.87 2.13
CA ASP A 366 -0.24 -10.59 2.63
C ASP A 366 -0.81 -9.19 2.26
N ASP A 367 0.03 -8.20 1.91
CA ASP A 367 -0.37 -6.80 1.70
C ASP A 367 -0.18 -6.27 0.26
N ALA A 368 -0.34 -7.11 -0.75
CA ALA A 368 -0.42 -6.64 -2.14
C ALA A 368 -1.86 -6.21 -2.48
N SER A 369 -2.43 -5.22 -1.76
CA SER A 369 -3.60 -4.48 -2.22
C SER A 369 -3.82 -3.21 -1.38
N ASP A 370 -3.90 -2.08 -2.07
CA ASP A 370 -4.58 -0.84 -1.69
C ASP A 370 -3.97 0.04 -0.58
N ASP A 371 -2.79 0.63 -0.86
CA ASP A 371 -2.50 1.97 -0.34
C ASP A 371 -2.29 2.95 -1.51
N ASN A 372 -3.37 3.24 -2.22
CA ASN A 372 -3.40 4.31 -3.21
C ASN A 372 -4.52 5.31 -2.87
N ASP A 373 -4.50 5.82 -1.65
CA ASP A 373 -5.30 6.98 -1.23
C ASP A 373 -4.48 7.86 -0.27
N SER A 374 -3.30 8.28 -0.71
CA SER A 374 -2.65 9.47 -0.16
C SER A 374 -2.78 10.59 -1.18
N ASP A 375 -3.79 11.43 -0.99
CA ASP A 375 -3.82 12.82 -1.44
C ASP A 375 -2.71 13.60 -0.71
N ASP A 376 -1.47 13.22 -0.88
CA ASP A 376 -0.33 14.03 -0.49
C ASP A 376 -0.02 14.99 -1.63
N GLU A 377 -0.44 16.23 -1.42
CA GLU A 377 0.04 17.38 -2.15
C GLU A 377 1.58 17.33 -2.17
N GLU A 378 2.15 17.25 -3.38
CA GLU A 378 3.57 17.44 -3.64
C GLU A 378 3.99 18.81 -3.08
N ASP A 379 4.53 18.82 -1.87
CA ASP A 379 5.33 19.92 -1.37
C ASP A 379 6.77 19.69 -1.84
N ASP A 380 7.05 20.21 -3.04
CA ASP A 380 8.35 20.24 -3.70
C ASP A 380 9.29 21.21 -2.97
N THR A 381 9.81 20.78 -1.81
CA THR A 381 10.98 21.46 -1.20
C THR A 381 11.77 20.49 -0.32
N GLY A 382 12.90 20.02 -0.84
CA GLY A 382 14.01 19.57 0.02
C GLY A 382 14.63 18.23 -0.33
N ASP A 383 15.77 18.30 -0.89
CA ASP A 383 17.00 17.50 -0.77
C ASP A 383 16.88 16.13 -0.05
N ASP A 384 16.19 15.17 -0.68
CA ASP A 384 16.18 13.77 -0.25
C ASP A 384 16.33 12.83 -1.46
N ASP A 385 17.48 12.91 -2.16
CA ASP A 385 17.84 12.07 -3.31
C ASP A 385 17.97 10.56 -2.99
N VAL A 386 17.81 10.15 -1.74
CA VAL A 386 18.01 8.73 -1.35
C VAL A 386 16.72 7.91 -1.44
N GLU A 387 15.54 8.52 -1.32
CA GLU A 387 14.25 7.83 -1.37
C GLU A 387 13.55 7.90 -2.74
N GLN A 388 13.88 8.88 -3.58
CA GLN A 388 13.22 9.04 -4.87
C GLN A 388 13.55 7.90 -5.83
N TRP A 389 12.53 7.37 -6.51
CA TRP A 389 12.69 6.39 -7.59
C TRP A 389 13.51 6.99 -8.73
N ASN A 390 14.62 6.35 -9.08
CA ASN A 390 15.57 6.85 -10.06
C ASN A 390 16.03 5.75 -11.03
N LEU A 391 16.74 6.15 -12.09
CA LEU A 391 17.21 5.24 -13.15
C LEU A 391 18.08 4.10 -12.61
N ARG A 392 18.89 4.35 -11.59
CA ARG A 392 19.74 3.34 -10.96
C ARG A 392 18.90 2.27 -10.24
N LYS A 393 17.90 2.70 -9.46
CA LYS A 393 16.99 1.79 -8.74
C LYS A 393 16.13 1.00 -9.74
N SER A 394 15.58 1.64 -10.76
CA SER A 394 14.81 1.00 -11.82
C SER A 394 15.62 -0.05 -12.58
N ALA A 395 16.89 0.28 -12.94
CA ALA A 395 17.78 -0.69 -13.60
C ALA A 395 18.11 -1.89 -12.72
N ALA A 396 18.24 -1.70 -11.40
CA ALA A 396 18.48 -2.78 -10.45
C ALA A 396 17.22 -3.66 -10.28
N ALA A 397 16.05 -3.05 -10.13
CA ALA A 397 14.76 -3.76 -10.09
C ALA A 397 14.50 -4.55 -11.39
N GLY A 398 14.79 -3.94 -12.56
CA GLY A 398 14.69 -4.65 -13.83
C GLY A 398 15.64 -5.85 -13.95
N LEU A 399 16.83 -5.79 -13.35
CA LEU A 399 17.75 -6.93 -13.28
C LEU A 399 17.24 -8.01 -12.30
N ASP A 400 16.64 -7.61 -11.19
CA ASP A 400 16.02 -8.50 -10.20
C ASP A 400 14.85 -9.28 -10.83
N THR A 401 13.89 -8.62 -11.43
CA THR A 401 12.73 -9.26 -12.11
C THR A 401 13.18 -10.16 -13.27
N LEU A 402 14.19 -9.75 -14.06
CA LEU A 402 14.78 -10.60 -15.08
C LEU A 402 15.44 -11.85 -14.47
N SER A 403 16.06 -11.72 -13.29
CA SER A 403 16.69 -12.85 -12.60
C SER A 403 15.66 -13.90 -12.16
N HIS A 404 14.50 -13.47 -11.71
CA HIS A 404 13.37 -14.36 -11.38
C HIS A 404 12.81 -15.06 -12.63
N SER A 405 12.64 -14.31 -13.72
CA SER A 405 12.00 -14.81 -14.95
C SER A 405 12.89 -15.75 -15.78
N PHE A 406 14.21 -15.52 -15.79
CA PHE A 406 15.18 -16.27 -16.59
C PHE A 406 16.10 -17.19 -15.76
N GLY A 407 16.18 -16.94 -14.44
CA GLY A 407 16.99 -17.75 -13.54
C GLY A 407 18.46 -17.84 -13.99
N VAL A 408 18.96 -19.06 -14.04
CA VAL A 408 20.37 -19.35 -14.39
C VAL A 408 20.77 -18.99 -15.81
N ASP A 409 19.80 -18.76 -16.71
CA ASP A 409 20.07 -18.47 -18.13
C ASP A 409 20.77 -17.11 -18.36
N ILE A 410 20.64 -16.16 -17.42
CA ILE A 410 21.31 -14.86 -17.50
C ILE A 410 22.77 -14.92 -17.03
N LEU A 411 23.16 -15.90 -16.22
CA LEU A 411 24.46 -15.98 -15.57
C LEU A 411 25.64 -16.06 -16.55
N PRO A 412 25.56 -16.78 -17.68
CA PRO A 412 26.67 -16.82 -18.66
C PRO A 412 27.03 -15.43 -19.23
N ILE A 413 26.04 -14.52 -19.29
CA ILE A 413 26.21 -13.13 -19.74
C ILE A 413 26.69 -12.25 -18.57
N LEU A 414 26.06 -12.41 -17.42
CA LEU A 414 26.21 -11.53 -16.27
C LEU A 414 27.53 -11.77 -15.50
N LEU A 415 27.88 -13.01 -15.21
CA LEU A 415 29.05 -13.33 -14.36
C LEU A 415 30.37 -12.73 -14.87
N PRO A 416 30.70 -12.78 -16.17
CA PRO A 416 31.92 -12.14 -16.66
C PRO A 416 31.94 -10.62 -16.42
N LEU A 417 30.79 -9.95 -16.58
CA LEU A 417 30.64 -8.50 -16.35
C LEU A 417 30.77 -8.14 -14.86
N LEU A 418 30.18 -8.98 -13.97
CA LEU A 418 30.33 -8.81 -12.54
C LEU A 418 31.79 -9.00 -12.12
N GLN A 419 32.45 -10.03 -12.63
CA GLN A 419 33.86 -10.29 -12.33
C GLN A 419 34.75 -9.08 -12.74
N GLU A 420 34.51 -8.50 -13.91
CA GLU A 420 35.24 -7.31 -14.37
C GLU A 420 35.04 -6.12 -13.43
N ARG A 421 33.76 -5.86 -13.01
CA ARG A 421 33.42 -4.74 -12.13
C ARG A 421 33.99 -4.92 -10.71
N LEU A 422 33.86 -6.11 -10.14
CA LEU A 422 34.34 -6.42 -8.80
C LEU A 422 35.88 -6.44 -8.73
N ALA A 423 36.56 -6.86 -9.80
CA ALA A 423 38.02 -6.85 -9.89
C ALA A 423 38.61 -5.44 -10.10
N ASN A 424 37.80 -4.45 -10.41
CA ASN A 424 38.24 -3.08 -10.68
C ASN A 424 38.60 -2.31 -9.40
N THR A 425 39.65 -2.75 -8.71
CA THR A 425 40.12 -2.12 -7.46
C THR A 425 40.89 -0.82 -7.67
N GLY A 426 41.35 -0.55 -8.90
CA GLY A 426 42.09 0.67 -9.26
C GLY A 426 41.23 1.75 -9.94
N GLY A 427 39.96 1.49 -10.23
CA GLY A 427 39.02 2.44 -10.85
C GLY A 427 38.16 3.18 -9.83
N HIS A 428 37.23 3.96 -10.33
CA HIS A 428 36.25 4.69 -9.50
C HIS A 428 35.39 3.72 -8.69
N TRP A 429 35.15 4.01 -7.42
CA TRP A 429 34.40 3.15 -6.50
C TRP A 429 32.97 2.82 -7.01
N ALA A 430 32.30 3.76 -7.70
CA ALA A 430 30.93 3.60 -8.21
C ALA A 430 30.77 2.43 -9.20
N ILE A 431 31.82 2.06 -9.95
CA ILE A 431 31.78 0.91 -10.87
C ILE A 431 31.79 -0.40 -10.06
N ARG A 432 32.60 -0.48 -9.00
CA ARG A 432 32.64 -1.65 -8.11
C ARG A 432 31.36 -1.77 -7.32
N GLU A 433 30.85 -0.65 -6.83
CA GLU A 433 29.58 -0.56 -6.12
C GLU A 433 28.41 -1.10 -6.94
N SER A 434 28.28 -0.67 -8.23
CA SER A 434 27.22 -1.16 -9.13
C SER A 434 27.34 -2.68 -9.40
N GLY A 435 28.55 -3.24 -9.34
CA GLY A 435 28.75 -4.70 -9.43
C GLY A 435 28.25 -5.44 -8.18
N ILE A 436 28.42 -4.85 -7.00
CA ILE A 436 27.94 -5.41 -5.73
C ILE A 436 26.39 -5.30 -5.70
N LEU A 437 25.83 -4.14 -6.09
CA LEU A 437 24.38 -3.94 -6.23
C LEU A 437 23.76 -4.99 -7.15
N ALA A 438 24.38 -5.23 -8.34
CA ALA A 438 23.87 -6.21 -9.29
C ALA A 438 23.94 -7.65 -8.73
N LEU A 439 24.99 -7.96 -7.96
CA LEU A 439 25.10 -9.26 -7.27
C LEU A 439 23.98 -9.44 -6.24
N GLY A 440 23.63 -8.41 -5.50
CA GLY A 440 22.51 -8.41 -4.58
C GLY A 440 21.15 -8.55 -5.29
N ALA A 441 20.96 -7.83 -6.40
CA ALA A 441 19.72 -7.87 -7.19
C ALA A 441 19.38 -9.28 -7.70
N ILE A 442 20.39 -10.07 -8.11
CA ILE A 442 20.15 -11.43 -8.64
C ILE A 442 20.10 -12.52 -7.56
N ALA A 443 20.24 -12.14 -6.29
CA ALA A 443 20.41 -13.13 -5.21
C ALA A 443 19.26 -14.12 -5.14
N GLU A 444 18.05 -13.67 -5.28
CA GLU A 444 16.83 -14.48 -5.14
C GLU A 444 16.57 -15.31 -6.41
N GLY A 445 16.45 -14.64 -7.55
CA GLY A 445 16.10 -15.32 -8.81
C GLY A 445 17.19 -16.26 -9.34
N CYS A 446 18.46 -15.98 -9.06
CA CYS A 446 19.59 -16.77 -9.57
C CYS A 446 20.26 -17.64 -8.50
N MET A 447 19.72 -17.78 -7.29
CA MET A 447 20.35 -18.45 -6.15
C MET A 447 20.96 -19.79 -6.55
N ASN A 448 20.22 -20.68 -7.22
CA ASN A 448 20.69 -22.00 -7.62
C ASN A 448 21.97 -21.99 -8.47
N GLY A 449 22.13 -20.95 -9.30
CA GLY A 449 23.33 -20.82 -10.16
C GLY A 449 24.47 -20.07 -9.50
N VAL A 450 24.19 -19.22 -8.49
CA VAL A 450 25.19 -18.44 -7.76
C VAL A 450 25.80 -19.24 -6.60
N VAL A 451 25.05 -20.16 -5.98
CA VAL A 451 25.47 -21.00 -4.85
C VAL A 451 26.87 -21.62 -5.05
N PRO A 452 27.27 -22.18 -6.21
CA PRO A 452 28.62 -22.71 -6.41
C PRO A 452 29.74 -21.67 -6.28
N HIS A 453 29.43 -20.40 -6.46
CA HIS A 453 30.38 -19.29 -6.40
C HIS A 453 30.42 -18.61 -5.02
N LEU A 454 29.37 -18.76 -4.20
CA LEU A 454 29.25 -18.13 -2.88
C LEU A 454 30.40 -18.48 -1.91
N PRO A 455 30.92 -19.70 -1.85
CA PRO A 455 32.07 -20.00 -0.98
C PRO A 455 33.31 -19.13 -1.23
N THR A 456 33.43 -18.55 -2.42
CA THR A 456 34.51 -17.61 -2.78
C THR A 456 34.07 -16.15 -2.70
N LEU A 457 32.84 -15.87 -3.11
CA LEU A 457 32.28 -14.52 -3.14
C LEU A 457 31.95 -13.98 -1.73
N PHE A 458 31.42 -14.82 -0.87
CA PHE A 458 30.95 -14.40 0.45
C PHE A 458 32.09 -13.91 1.35
N PRO A 459 33.25 -14.61 1.49
CA PRO A 459 34.41 -14.06 2.20
C PRO A 459 34.94 -12.77 1.57
N TYR A 460 34.90 -12.64 0.25
CA TYR A 460 35.25 -11.38 -0.43
C TYR A 460 34.30 -10.22 -0.05
N LEU A 461 32.99 -10.45 -0.06
CA LEU A 461 32.02 -9.45 0.37
C LEU A 461 32.25 -9.04 1.84
N LEU A 462 32.54 -9.99 2.74
CA LEU A 462 32.89 -9.67 4.13
C LEU A 462 34.12 -8.74 4.22
N THR A 463 35.10 -8.85 3.31
CA THR A 463 36.21 -7.88 3.28
C THR A 463 35.80 -6.49 2.88
N LEU A 464 34.78 -6.37 1.98
CA LEU A 464 34.25 -5.09 1.51
C LEU A 464 33.43 -4.33 2.57
N MET A 465 33.00 -5.02 3.62
CA MET A 465 32.40 -4.37 4.80
C MET A 465 33.39 -3.37 5.47
N ASN A 466 34.67 -3.50 5.20
CA ASN A 466 35.72 -2.59 5.70
C ASN A 466 36.31 -1.71 4.58
N ASP A 467 35.64 -1.56 3.45
CA ASP A 467 36.11 -0.68 2.38
C ASP A 467 36.17 0.78 2.84
N PRO A 468 37.18 1.58 2.41
CA PRO A 468 37.23 3.00 2.75
C PRO A 468 36.00 3.78 2.31
N ALA A 469 35.42 3.46 1.15
CA ALA A 469 34.25 4.15 0.63
C ALA A 469 32.95 3.73 1.38
N PRO A 470 32.21 4.64 2.03
CA PRO A 470 31.00 4.31 2.76
C PRO A 470 29.92 3.71 1.86
N TYR A 471 29.82 4.15 0.60
CA TYR A 471 28.87 3.61 -0.36
C TYR A 471 29.11 2.12 -0.67
N ILE A 472 30.37 1.68 -0.70
CA ILE A 472 30.71 0.24 -0.84
C ILE A 472 30.32 -0.52 0.42
N ARG A 473 30.58 0.02 1.61
CA ARG A 473 30.17 -0.64 2.85
C ARG A 473 28.66 -0.77 2.92
N SER A 474 27.91 0.31 2.59
CA SER A 474 26.45 0.34 2.61
C SER A 474 25.84 -0.70 1.68
N ILE A 475 26.22 -0.71 0.38
CA ILE A 475 25.67 -1.67 -0.59
C ILE A 475 26.10 -3.11 -0.28
N THR A 476 27.26 -3.30 0.36
CA THR A 476 27.72 -4.63 0.77
C THR A 476 26.86 -5.17 1.92
N CYS A 477 26.45 -4.32 2.89
CA CYS A 477 25.51 -4.71 3.93
C CYS A 477 24.21 -5.23 3.30
N TRP A 478 23.61 -4.45 2.43
CA TRP A 478 22.39 -4.82 1.72
C TRP A 478 22.54 -6.13 0.93
N THR A 479 23.61 -6.27 0.15
CA THR A 479 23.88 -7.48 -0.64
C THR A 479 24.06 -8.71 0.26
N LEU A 480 24.77 -8.60 1.38
CA LEU A 480 24.93 -9.72 2.32
C LEU A 480 23.60 -10.09 2.99
N GLY A 481 22.71 -9.12 3.27
CA GLY A 481 21.34 -9.37 3.71
C GLY A 481 20.57 -10.23 2.71
N ARG A 482 20.68 -9.95 1.41
CA ARG A 482 20.03 -10.76 0.33
C ARG A 482 20.54 -12.22 0.27
N TYR A 483 21.72 -12.51 0.82
CA TYR A 483 22.28 -13.86 0.92
C TYR A 483 22.16 -14.46 2.33
N ALA A 484 21.46 -13.81 3.26
CA ALA A 484 21.33 -14.28 4.65
C ALA A 484 20.72 -15.68 4.72
N ASN A 485 19.65 -15.94 3.98
CA ASN A 485 19.00 -17.25 3.91
C ASN A 485 19.99 -18.38 3.53
N TRP A 486 20.82 -18.14 2.50
CA TRP A 486 21.86 -19.12 2.13
C TRP A 486 22.88 -19.31 3.25
N ALA A 487 23.34 -18.23 3.88
CA ALA A 487 24.34 -18.29 4.94
C ALA A 487 23.84 -19.09 6.16
N VAL A 488 22.59 -18.89 6.54
CA VAL A 488 21.92 -19.62 7.64
C VAL A 488 21.70 -21.09 7.26
N SER A 489 21.25 -21.38 6.03
CA SER A 489 20.96 -22.74 5.55
C SER A 489 22.15 -23.70 5.58
N LEU A 490 23.37 -23.16 5.60
CA LEU A 490 24.59 -23.97 5.71
C LEU A 490 24.78 -24.64 7.08
N ASN A 491 24.09 -24.16 8.12
CA ASN A 491 24.25 -24.58 9.51
C ASN A 491 25.73 -24.54 9.99
N ASP A 492 26.57 -23.69 9.39
CA ASP A 492 27.97 -23.45 9.80
C ASP A 492 28.07 -22.15 10.61
N HIS A 493 27.61 -22.23 11.85
CA HIS A 493 27.50 -21.07 12.73
C HIS A 493 28.86 -20.40 12.99
N GLU A 494 29.92 -21.14 13.13
CA GLU A 494 31.23 -20.57 13.48
C GLU A 494 31.97 -19.92 12.29
N ASN A 495 31.82 -20.48 11.08
CA ASN A 495 32.60 -20.00 9.93
C ASN A 495 31.76 -19.07 8.99
N VAL A 496 30.43 -19.09 9.08
CA VAL A 496 29.55 -18.30 8.19
C VAL A 496 28.66 -17.37 8.98
N LEU A 497 27.75 -17.86 9.82
CA LEU A 497 26.78 -17.04 10.54
C LEU A 497 27.45 -16.02 11.47
N LYS A 498 28.36 -16.46 12.34
CA LYS A 498 29.03 -15.60 13.31
C LYS A 498 29.89 -14.51 12.66
N PRO A 499 30.71 -14.76 11.63
CA PRO A 499 31.40 -13.72 10.89
C PRO A 499 30.47 -12.72 10.22
N LEU A 500 29.39 -13.17 9.61
CA LEU A 500 28.38 -12.31 8.99
C LEU A 500 27.76 -11.39 10.03
N MET A 501 27.18 -11.95 11.09
CA MET A 501 26.57 -11.24 12.20
C MET A 501 27.54 -10.22 12.81
N THR A 502 28.79 -10.65 13.09
CA THR A 502 29.79 -9.77 13.70
C THR A 502 30.12 -8.59 12.79
N SER A 503 30.31 -8.84 11.49
CA SER A 503 30.60 -7.78 10.53
C SER A 503 29.43 -6.79 10.38
N MET A 504 28.17 -7.28 10.38
CA MET A 504 26.98 -6.41 10.36
C MET A 504 26.90 -5.56 11.63
N LEU A 505 27.08 -6.16 12.81
CA LEU A 505 27.07 -5.42 14.08
C LEU A 505 28.20 -4.36 14.18
N GLU A 506 29.37 -4.63 13.57
CA GLU A 506 30.44 -3.63 13.45
C GLU A 506 30.00 -2.46 12.56
N ARG A 507 29.22 -2.70 11.51
CA ARG A 507 28.69 -1.63 10.62
C ARG A 507 27.49 -0.91 11.23
N VAL A 508 26.71 -1.54 12.08
CA VAL A 508 25.74 -0.82 12.95
C VAL A 508 26.45 0.28 13.76
N LEU A 509 27.71 0.09 14.15
CA LEU A 509 28.53 1.08 14.84
C LEU A 509 29.40 1.92 13.88
N ASP A 510 29.14 1.92 12.58
CA ASP A 510 29.91 2.71 11.61
C ASP A 510 29.81 4.22 11.91
N GLY A 511 30.83 4.98 11.52
CA GLY A 511 30.81 6.45 11.66
C GLY A 511 29.95 7.16 10.60
N ASN A 512 29.44 6.46 9.60
CA ASN A 512 28.63 7.02 8.54
C ASN A 512 27.16 6.59 8.68
N LYS A 513 26.24 7.55 8.68
CA LYS A 513 24.79 7.34 8.90
C LYS A 513 24.15 6.43 7.83
N LYS A 514 24.57 6.55 6.56
CA LYS A 514 24.03 5.70 5.47
C LYS A 514 24.44 4.23 5.68
N VAL A 515 25.69 4.00 6.15
CA VAL A 515 26.15 2.65 6.48
C VAL A 515 25.43 2.09 7.70
N GLN A 516 25.20 2.91 8.72
CA GLN A 516 24.42 2.51 9.90
C GLN A 516 23.02 2.03 9.50
N THR A 517 22.29 2.82 8.69
CA THR A 517 20.95 2.47 8.20
C THR A 517 20.98 1.15 7.41
N ALA A 518 21.88 1.03 6.44
CA ALA A 518 21.99 -0.18 5.63
C ALA A 518 22.37 -1.43 6.46
N ALA A 519 23.21 -1.24 7.49
CA ALA A 519 23.61 -2.32 8.39
C ALA A 519 22.45 -2.76 9.30
N CYS A 520 21.67 -1.82 9.86
CA CYS A 520 20.48 -2.16 10.64
C CYS A 520 19.46 -2.93 9.80
N SER A 521 19.12 -2.42 8.60
CA SER A 521 18.18 -3.10 7.71
C SER A 521 18.66 -4.51 7.29
N ALA A 522 19.94 -4.65 6.93
CA ALA A 522 20.50 -5.97 6.60
C ALA A 522 20.54 -6.91 7.82
N PHE A 523 20.69 -6.34 9.01
CA PHE A 523 20.66 -7.11 10.25
C PHE A 523 19.26 -7.59 10.60
N CYS A 524 18.21 -6.78 10.39
CA CYS A 524 16.81 -7.22 10.47
C CYS A 524 16.55 -8.43 9.57
N THR A 525 16.99 -8.37 8.31
CA THR A 525 16.86 -9.53 7.40
C THR A 525 17.59 -10.78 7.94
N LEU A 526 18.77 -10.60 8.55
CA LEU A 526 19.49 -11.71 9.19
C LEU A 526 18.76 -12.25 10.41
N GLU A 527 18.12 -11.40 11.20
CA GLU A 527 17.33 -11.78 12.38
C GLU A 527 16.13 -12.63 11.99
N GLU A 528 15.38 -12.22 10.96
CA GLU A 528 14.26 -13.00 10.42
C GLU A 528 14.68 -14.38 9.90
N GLU A 529 15.80 -14.45 9.18
CA GLU A 529 16.26 -15.71 8.57
C GLU A 529 16.94 -16.65 9.58
N ALA A 530 17.65 -16.11 10.57
CA ALA A 530 18.41 -16.90 11.53
C ALA A 530 17.60 -17.28 12.78
N ALA A 531 16.60 -16.48 13.15
CA ALA A 531 15.67 -16.75 14.25
C ALA A 531 16.35 -17.38 15.49
N ASP A 532 16.00 -18.62 15.83
CA ASP A 532 16.52 -19.33 17.01
C ASP A 532 18.06 -19.52 17.00
N ASP A 533 18.70 -19.46 15.83
CA ASP A 533 20.16 -19.60 15.71
C ASP A 533 20.91 -18.40 16.31
N LEU A 534 20.22 -17.27 16.54
CA LEU A 534 20.77 -16.10 17.23
C LEU A 534 20.73 -16.20 18.75
N ILE A 535 19.97 -17.12 19.34
CA ILE A 535 19.81 -17.25 20.79
C ILE A 535 21.17 -17.30 21.54
N PRO A 536 22.19 -18.06 21.08
CA PRO A 536 23.50 -18.09 21.73
C PRO A 536 24.24 -16.75 21.74
N TYR A 537 23.84 -15.81 20.85
CA TYR A 537 24.53 -14.54 20.62
C TYR A 537 23.74 -13.32 21.12
N LEU A 538 22.58 -13.50 21.77
CA LEU A 538 21.70 -12.40 22.22
C LEU A 538 22.43 -11.36 23.11
N ALA A 539 23.27 -11.79 24.03
CA ALA A 539 23.99 -10.86 24.90
C ALA A 539 24.91 -9.90 24.12
N PRO A 540 25.82 -10.34 23.24
CA PRO A 540 26.62 -9.43 22.42
C PRO A 540 25.78 -8.60 21.42
N ILE A 541 24.70 -9.15 20.84
CA ILE A 541 23.79 -8.40 19.95
C ILE A 541 23.16 -7.24 20.70
N LEU A 542 22.50 -7.51 21.82
CA LEU A 542 21.83 -6.46 22.64
C LEU A 542 22.81 -5.40 23.14
N HIS A 543 24.02 -5.78 23.56
CA HIS A 543 25.03 -4.82 23.96
C HIS A 543 25.44 -3.88 22.83
N ASN A 544 25.57 -4.41 21.61
CA ASN A 544 25.91 -3.64 20.42
C ASN A 544 24.77 -2.67 20.05
N LEU A 545 23.51 -3.18 19.94
CA LEU A 545 22.34 -2.36 19.63
C LEU A 545 22.12 -1.26 20.68
N MET A 546 22.27 -1.56 21.97
CA MET A 546 22.13 -0.56 23.03
C MET A 546 23.29 0.46 23.05
N TYR A 547 24.49 0.07 22.60
CA TYR A 547 25.59 1.02 22.41
C TYR A 547 25.29 1.95 21.22
N ALA A 548 24.74 1.43 20.11
CA ALA A 548 24.25 2.24 19.00
C ALA A 548 23.11 3.18 19.46
N PHE A 549 22.19 2.69 20.27
CA PHE A 549 21.06 3.43 20.81
C PHE A 549 21.50 4.70 21.58
N GLY A 550 22.60 4.61 22.29
CA GLY A 550 23.18 5.75 23.00
C GLY A 550 23.95 6.75 22.13
N ARG A 551 24.21 6.41 20.85
CA ARG A 551 25.02 7.25 19.93
C ARG A 551 24.20 7.82 18.77
N TYR A 552 23.19 7.10 18.29
CA TYR A 552 22.43 7.47 17.12
C TYR A 552 21.63 8.76 17.34
N GLN A 553 21.53 9.54 16.28
CA GLN A 553 20.63 10.68 16.20
C GLN A 553 19.23 10.21 15.78
N ALA A 554 18.24 11.12 15.82
CA ALA A 554 16.83 10.80 15.64
C ALA A 554 16.56 10.01 14.37
N ARG A 555 17.14 10.40 13.22
CA ARG A 555 16.97 9.69 11.95
C ARG A 555 17.34 8.20 12.03
N ASN A 556 18.52 7.88 12.53
CA ASN A 556 19.01 6.51 12.57
C ASN A 556 18.44 5.71 13.75
N LEU A 557 17.88 6.38 14.77
CA LEU A 557 17.13 5.70 15.83
C LEU A 557 15.89 5.01 15.29
N LEU A 558 15.24 5.54 14.22
CA LEU A 558 14.04 4.95 13.66
C LEU A 558 14.28 3.51 13.21
N ILE A 559 15.30 3.29 12.36
CA ILE A 559 15.68 1.94 11.89
C ILE A 559 16.28 1.05 12.99
N LEU A 560 16.83 1.65 14.06
CA LEU A 560 17.34 0.88 15.20
C LEU A 560 16.20 0.35 16.08
N TYR A 561 15.09 1.09 16.24
CA TYR A 561 13.89 0.57 16.88
C TYR A 561 13.35 -0.65 16.13
N ASP A 562 13.33 -0.55 14.81
CA ASP A 562 12.90 -1.63 13.93
C ASP A 562 13.79 -2.87 14.13
N ALA A 563 15.13 -2.74 14.12
CA ALA A 563 16.03 -3.85 14.41
C ALA A 563 15.81 -4.49 15.79
N ILE A 564 15.56 -3.69 16.83
CA ILE A 564 15.26 -4.23 18.16
C ILE A 564 13.92 -4.96 18.17
N GLY A 565 12.90 -4.43 17.47
CA GLY A 565 11.59 -5.07 17.34
C GLY A 565 11.68 -6.39 16.58
N THR A 566 12.35 -6.40 15.42
CA THR A 566 12.57 -7.61 14.61
C THR A 566 13.33 -8.69 15.38
N LEU A 567 14.37 -8.30 16.17
CA LEU A 567 15.02 -9.26 17.05
C LEU A 567 14.04 -9.88 18.05
N ALA A 568 13.16 -9.05 18.66
CA ALA A 568 12.17 -9.54 19.62
C ALA A 568 11.20 -10.52 18.99
N ASP A 569 10.70 -10.22 17.80
CA ASP A 569 9.80 -11.10 17.05
C ASP A 569 10.48 -12.41 16.63
N SER A 570 11.75 -12.33 16.19
CA SER A 570 12.50 -13.49 15.70
C SER A 570 12.88 -14.50 16.78
N VAL A 571 13.23 -14.04 17.99
CA VAL A 571 13.72 -14.93 19.06
C VAL A 571 12.72 -15.12 20.21
N GLY A 572 11.61 -14.37 20.22
CA GLY A 572 10.50 -14.51 21.15
C GLY A 572 10.92 -14.58 22.61
N GLU A 573 10.38 -15.58 23.33
CA GLU A 573 10.61 -15.79 24.77
C GLU A 573 12.10 -15.93 25.17
N ALA A 574 13.00 -16.16 24.23
CA ALA A 574 14.43 -16.23 24.53
C ALA A 574 15.03 -14.89 24.99
N LEU A 575 14.33 -13.78 24.78
CA LEU A 575 14.69 -12.47 25.37
C LEU A 575 14.34 -12.35 26.87
N ASN A 576 13.43 -13.14 27.37
CA ASN A 576 12.91 -13.03 28.74
C ASN A 576 13.85 -13.59 29.81
N TYR A 577 15.15 -13.31 29.72
CA TYR A 577 16.12 -13.58 30.77
C TYR A 577 16.44 -12.27 31.52
N PRO A 578 16.45 -12.27 32.86
CA PRO A 578 16.64 -11.04 33.65
C PRO A 578 17.90 -10.26 33.29
N ASP A 579 19.00 -10.93 32.97
CA ASP A 579 20.25 -10.29 32.59
C ASP A 579 20.15 -9.58 31.22
N LEU A 580 19.39 -10.12 30.27
CA LEU A 580 19.14 -9.50 28.98
C LEU A 580 18.17 -8.32 29.12
N VAL A 581 17.04 -8.53 29.79
CA VAL A 581 16.04 -7.48 30.05
C VAL A 581 16.67 -6.26 30.72
N ALA A 582 17.59 -6.47 31.66
CA ALA A 582 18.32 -5.39 32.35
C ALA A 582 19.22 -4.56 31.41
N VAL A 583 19.58 -5.08 30.24
CA VAL A 583 20.41 -4.35 29.25
C VAL A 583 19.57 -3.43 28.38
N PHE A 584 18.44 -3.89 27.82
CA PHE A 584 17.73 -3.12 26.78
C PHE A 584 16.48 -2.37 27.30
N MET A 585 15.76 -2.86 28.29
CA MET A 585 14.54 -2.20 28.77
C MET A 585 14.80 -0.82 29.42
N PRO A 586 15.81 -0.61 30.29
CA PRO A 586 15.99 0.69 30.90
C PRO A 586 16.24 1.84 29.91
N PRO A 587 17.08 1.72 28.87
CA PRO A 587 17.23 2.76 27.85
C PRO A 587 15.94 3.05 27.09
N LEU A 588 15.18 2.02 26.69
CA LEU A 588 13.91 2.16 25.98
C LEU A 588 12.86 2.87 26.84
N ILE A 589 12.71 2.49 28.09
CA ILE A 589 11.78 3.16 29.01
C ILE A 589 12.20 4.60 29.31
N ALA A 590 13.51 4.88 29.39
CA ALA A 590 13.98 6.26 29.54
C ALA A 590 13.60 7.11 28.31
N LYS A 591 13.75 6.57 27.09
CA LYS A 591 13.33 7.23 25.84
C LYS A 591 11.81 7.38 25.79
N TRP A 592 11.06 6.35 26.17
CA TRP A 592 9.61 6.38 26.31
C TRP A 592 9.08 7.56 27.13
N HIS A 593 9.79 7.91 28.20
CA HIS A 593 9.43 9.07 29.02
C HIS A 593 9.91 10.41 28.47
N ALA A 594 10.91 10.40 27.59
CA ALA A 594 11.52 11.61 27.03
C ALA A 594 10.81 12.13 25.78
N VAL A 595 10.24 11.25 24.94
CA VAL A 595 9.55 11.61 23.70
C VAL A 595 8.17 12.20 24.04
N ALA A 596 7.80 13.32 23.43
CA ALA A 596 6.48 13.95 23.62
C ALA A 596 5.36 13.18 22.92
N ASP A 597 4.10 13.35 23.40
CA ASP A 597 2.93 12.61 22.87
C ASP A 597 2.50 13.06 21.46
N ASP A 598 3.06 14.15 20.93
CA ASP A 598 2.81 14.71 19.60
C ASP A 598 4.01 14.58 18.65
N ASN A 599 5.05 13.86 19.04
CA ASN A 599 6.26 13.67 18.25
C ASN A 599 6.17 12.37 17.45
N ALA A 600 6.35 12.44 16.12
CA ALA A 600 6.36 11.29 15.22
C ALA A 600 7.42 10.23 15.55
N GLU A 601 8.51 10.59 16.26
CA GLU A 601 9.50 9.62 16.78
C GLU A 601 8.84 8.58 17.73
N LEU A 602 7.63 8.86 18.21
CA LEU A 602 6.91 7.93 19.08
C LEU A 602 6.40 6.69 18.32
N PHE A 603 6.10 6.78 17.02
CA PHE A 603 5.58 5.66 16.26
C PHE A 603 6.51 4.44 16.24
N PRO A 604 7.76 4.54 15.77
CA PRO A 604 8.67 3.38 15.76
C PRO A 604 8.98 2.85 17.16
N LEU A 605 8.95 3.73 18.18
CA LEU A 605 9.12 3.30 19.56
C LEU A 605 7.92 2.49 20.07
N LEU A 606 6.69 2.88 19.69
CA LEU A 606 5.47 2.12 20.00
C LEU A 606 5.53 0.74 19.35
N GLU A 607 5.88 0.66 18.08
CA GLU A 607 6.01 -0.61 17.33
C GLU A 607 7.08 -1.51 17.94
N CYS A 608 8.26 -0.99 18.21
CA CYS A 608 9.33 -1.72 18.91
C CYS A 608 8.86 -2.28 20.27
N LEU A 609 8.14 -1.48 21.07
CA LEU A 609 7.61 -1.94 22.35
C LEU A 609 6.48 -2.97 22.19
N THR A 610 5.75 -2.98 21.08
CA THR A 610 4.75 -3.98 20.76
C THR A 610 5.39 -5.35 20.61
N SER A 611 6.39 -5.49 19.74
CA SER A 611 7.17 -6.72 19.57
C SER A 611 7.81 -7.19 20.88
N ILE A 612 8.42 -6.27 21.63
CA ILE A 612 9.02 -6.58 22.93
C ILE A 612 7.96 -7.07 23.93
N ALA A 613 6.77 -6.47 23.97
CA ALA A 613 5.73 -6.86 24.91
C ALA A 613 5.22 -8.28 24.64
N SER A 614 5.05 -8.63 23.36
CA SER A 614 4.70 -9.99 22.95
C SER A 614 5.81 -10.98 23.29
N ALA A 615 7.06 -10.68 22.95
CA ALA A 615 8.23 -11.55 23.17
C ALA A 615 8.53 -11.79 24.66
N LEU A 616 8.49 -10.75 25.49
CA LEU A 616 8.76 -10.90 26.92
C LEU A 616 7.61 -11.58 27.69
N GLY A 617 6.40 -11.56 27.13
CA GLY A 617 5.27 -12.15 27.81
C GLY A 617 5.10 -11.62 29.24
N LEU A 618 5.04 -12.50 30.23
CA LEU A 618 4.92 -12.10 31.63
C LEU A 618 6.11 -11.25 32.15
N GLY A 619 7.26 -11.28 31.49
CA GLY A 619 8.40 -10.44 31.83
C GLY A 619 8.15 -8.95 31.59
N PHE A 620 7.18 -8.60 30.74
CA PHE A 620 6.79 -7.22 30.49
C PHE A 620 5.90 -6.63 31.61
N GLN A 621 5.41 -7.44 32.55
CA GLN A 621 4.40 -7.04 33.55
C GLN A 621 4.83 -5.82 34.38
N GLU A 622 6.11 -5.67 34.72
CA GLU A 622 6.62 -4.53 35.50
C GLU A 622 6.50 -3.19 34.73
N TYR A 623 6.54 -3.24 33.38
CA TYR A 623 6.49 -2.08 32.49
C TYR A 623 5.08 -1.80 31.99
N ALA A 624 4.19 -2.79 32.03
CA ALA A 624 2.89 -2.76 31.37
C ALA A 624 1.98 -1.61 31.84
N ARG A 625 1.90 -1.33 33.15
CA ARG A 625 0.97 -0.30 33.66
C ARG A 625 1.29 1.11 33.15
N PRO A 626 2.51 1.67 33.29
CA PRO A 626 2.80 3.02 32.81
C PRO A 626 2.71 3.12 31.28
N VAL A 627 3.04 2.06 30.56
CA VAL A 627 2.93 2.02 29.08
C VAL A 627 1.46 2.06 28.68
N LEU A 628 0.61 1.19 29.25
CA LEU A 628 -0.83 1.15 28.99
C LEU A 628 -1.51 2.49 29.31
N ASP A 629 -1.18 3.13 30.44
CA ASP A 629 -1.77 4.42 30.83
C ASP A 629 -1.44 5.53 29.78
N ARG A 630 -0.29 5.45 29.13
CA ARG A 630 0.05 6.38 28.03
C ARG A 630 -0.71 6.05 26.74
N CYS A 631 -0.78 4.78 26.37
CA CYS A 631 -1.57 4.36 25.20
C CYS A 631 -3.03 4.82 25.31
N ILE A 632 -3.63 4.65 26.50
CA ILE A 632 -5.00 5.13 26.79
C ILE A 632 -5.11 6.65 26.51
N ARG A 633 -4.17 7.44 27.01
CA ARG A 633 -4.20 8.90 26.78
C ARG A 633 -4.03 9.27 25.30
N LEU A 634 -3.16 8.58 24.56
CA LEU A 634 -2.99 8.81 23.12
C LEU A 634 -4.29 8.53 22.38
N ILE A 635 -4.94 7.40 22.65
CA ILE A 635 -6.22 7.04 22.03
C ILE A 635 -7.32 8.05 22.38
N GLU A 636 -7.46 8.43 23.67
CA GLU A 636 -8.43 9.43 24.12
C GLU A 636 -8.22 10.78 23.44
N THR A 637 -6.96 11.23 23.35
CA THR A 637 -6.60 12.52 22.73
C THR A 637 -6.91 12.50 21.24
N GLY A 638 -6.54 11.44 20.53
CA GLY A 638 -6.78 11.28 19.10
C GLY A 638 -8.29 11.25 18.77
N LEU A 639 -9.08 10.46 19.51
CA LEU A 639 -10.54 10.41 19.35
C LEU A 639 -11.20 11.76 19.62
N LEU A 640 -10.79 12.45 20.69
CA LEU A 640 -11.30 13.77 21.02
C LEU A 640 -10.95 14.81 19.96
N SER A 641 -9.70 14.80 19.49
CA SER A 641 -9.22 15.71 18.43
C SER A 641 -10.01 15.50 17.13
N SER A 642 -10.19 14.26 16.70
CA SER A 642 -10.98 13.91 15.50
C SER A 642 -12.44 14.34 15.62
N ALA A 643 -13.07 14.12 16.79
CA ALA A 643 -14.44 14.58 17.04
C ALA A 643 -14.55 16.11 17.01
N LEU A 644 -13.58 16.83 17.58
CA LEU A 644 -13.53 18.29 17.56
C LEU A 644 -13.31 18.83 16.15
N ALA A 645 -12.41 18.24 15.37
CA ALA A 645 -12.16 18.60 13.98
C ALA A 645 -13.41 18.40 13.10
N THR A 646 -14.17 17.33 13.33
CA THR A 646 -15.46 17.08 12.64
C THR A 646 -16.49 18.17 12.96
N HIS A 647 -16.56 18.64 14.21
CA HIS A 647 -17.50 19.69 14.61
C HIS A 647 -17.01 21.12 14.35
N ARG A 648 -15.69 21.33 14.29
CA ARG A 648 -15.04 22.61 14.08
C ARG A 648 -13.85 22.52 13.12
N PRO A 649 -14.07 22.16 11.86
CA PRO A 649 -12.99 21.85 10.90
C PRO A 649 -12.10 23.07 10.57
N GLN A 650 -12.49 24.26 11.01
CA GLN A 650 -11.73 25.51 10.81
C GLN A 650 -10.86 25.92 11.99
N ASP A 651 -11.13 25.36 13.18
CA ASP A 651 -10.51 25.79 14.44
C ASP A 651 -9.52 24.77 15.01
N VAL A 652 -9.60 23.49 14.60
CA VAL A 652 -8.84 22.39 15.15
C VAL A 652 -8.27 21.55 14.01
N GLU A 653 -6.97 21.47 13.93
CA GLU A 653 -6.25 20.51 13.10
C GLU A 653 -6.31 19.15 13.81
N PRO A 654 -6.79 18.08 13.17
CA PRO A 654 -6.86 16.77 13.80
C PRO A 654 -5.44 16.26 14.11
N THR A 655 -5.29 15.60 15.24
CA THR A 655 -4.06 14.84 15.55
C THR A 655 -3.96 13.69 14.53
N ASP A 656 -2.74 13.35 14.13
CA ASP A 656 -2.49 12.24 13.23
C ASP A 656 -3.11 10.94 13.78
N PRO A 657 -3.98 10.26 13.01
CA PRO A 657 -4.63 9.03 13.44
C PRO A 657 -3.64 7.90 13.75
N GLU A 658 -2.42 7.97 13.24
CA GLU A 658 -1.37 6.98 13.45
C GLU A 658 -1.02 6.82 14.94
N PHE A 659 -1.14 7.90 15.75
CA PHE A 659 -1.03 7.78 17.20
C PHE A 659 -2.08 6.84 17.83
N ILE A 660 -3.29 6.76 17.25
CA ILE A 660 -4.31 5.83 17.73
C ILE A 660 -3.95 4.40 17.30
N VAL A 661 -3.50 4.23 16.06
CA VAL A 661 -3.13 2.93 15.46
C VAL A 661 -2.01 2.30 16.29
N CYS A 662 -0.84 2.93 16.36
CA CYS A 662 0.31 2.39 17.09
C CYS A 662 0.03 2.18 18.61
N ALA A 663 -0.79 3.05 19.21
CA ALA A 663 -1.19 2.86 20.60
C ALA A 663 -2.10 1.65 20.79
N LEU A 664 -3.01 1.37 19.87
CA LEU A 664 -3.85 0.17 19.88
C LEU A 664 -3.00 -1.09 19.66
N ASP A 665 -2.05 -1.06 18.72
CA ASP A 665 -1.18 -2.18 18.43
C ASP A 665 -0.31 -2.54 19.65
N LEU A 666 0.22 -1.54 20.36
CA LEU A 666 0.91 -1.78 21.62
C LEU A 666 0.00 -2.36 22.72
N VAL A 667 -1.26 -1.92 22.80
CA VAL A 667 -2.24 -2.53 23.70
C VAL A 667 -2.50 -4.00 23.32
N SER A 668 -2.56 -4.31 22.03
CA SER A 668 -2.69 -5.68 21.51
C SER A 668 -1.49 -6.55 21.90
N GLY A 669 -0.25 -6.08 21.66
CA GLY A 669 0.96 -6.80 22.05
C GLY A 669 1.08 -7.03 23.56
N ILE A 670 0.70 -6.05 24.38
CA ILE A 670 0.64 -6.24 25.84
C ILE A 670 -0.41 -7.29 26.21
N ALA A 671 -1.59 -7.29 25.57
CA ALA A 671 -2.66 -8.26 25.84
C ALA A 671 -2.26 -9.67 25.42
N GLU A 672 -1.56 -9.82 24.30
CA GLU A 672 -0.98 -11.06 23.84
C GLU A 672 0.06 -11.59 24.82
N GLY A 673 1.06 -10.78 25.16
CA GLY A 673 2.16 -11.18 26.05
C GLY A 673 1.72 -11.51 27.47
N LEU A 674 0.85 -10.69 28.07
CA LEU A 674 0.38 -10.92 29.43
C LEU A 674 -0.74 -11.95 29.55
N GLY A 675 -1.42 -12.25 28.44
CA GLY A 675 -2.55 -13.16 28.45
C GLY A 675 -3.61 -12.78 29.50
N ALA A 676 -4.05 -13.73 30.31
CA ALA A 676 -5.07 -13.49 31.33
C ALA A 676 -4.67 -12.46 32.41
N ASN A 677 -3.36 -12.18 32.61
CA ASN A 677 -2.94 -11.19 33.59
C ASN A 677 -3.24 -9.75 33.16
N MET A 678 -3.51 -9.52 31.88
CA MET A 678 -3.96 -8.24 31.35
C MET A 678 -5.30 -7.79 31.96
N GLU A 679 -6.18 -8.71 32.36
CA GLU A 679 -7.49 -8.40 32.93
C GLU A 679 -7.42 -7.46 34.15
N GLY A 680 -6.46 -7.70 35.06
CA GLY A 680 -6.27 -6.87 36.24
C GLY A 680 -5.80 -5.44 35.93
N LEU A 681 -5.14 -5.24 34.77
CA LEU A 681 -4.68 -3.93 34.31
C LEU A 681 -5.80 -3.15 33.62
N ILE A 682 -6.65 -3.83 32.83
CA ILE A 682 -7.72 -3.20 32.04
C ILE A 682 -8.98 -2.91 32.86
N ALA A 683 -9.37 -3.82 33.76
CA ALA A 683 -10.62 -3.72 34.54
C ALA A 683 -10.87 -2.35 35.21
N PRO A 684 -9.86 -1.63 35.73
CA PRO A 684 -10.07 -0.31 36.34
C PRO A 684 -10.05 0.84 35.32
N THR A 685 -9.93 0.56 34.02
CA THR A 685 -9.78 1.57 32.94
C THR A 685 -11.00 1.59 32.02
N ASN A 686 -11.00 2.53 31.07
CA ASN A 686 -12.02 2.64 30.03
C ASN A 686 -11.60 2.03 28.68
N VAL A 687 -10.52 1.26 28.63
CA VAL A 687 -9.94 0.69 27.38
C VAL A 687 -11.01 0.02 26.52
N LEU A 688 -11.84 -0.83 27.07
CA LEU A 688 -12.88 -1.52 26.29
C LEU A 688 -13.83 -0.56 25.57
N ASN A 689 -14.22 0.54 26.21
CA ASN A 689 -15.09 1.53 25.59
C ASN A 689 -14.36 2.26 24.47
N LEU A 690 -13.09 2.63 24.66
CA LEU A 690 -12.25 3.27 23.63
C LEU A 690 -12.07 2.36 22.42
N VAL A 691 -11.79 1.08 22.63
CA VAL A 691 -11.68 0.09 21.55
C VAL A 691 -12.99 -0.02 20.77
N VAL A 692 -14.15 -0.06 21.45
CA VAL A 692 -15.47 -0.09 20.78
C VAL A 692 -15.72 1.19 19.97
N GLU A 693 -15.24 2.35 20.43
CA GLU A 693 -15.30 3.60 19.64
C GLU A 693 -14.38 3.54 18.43
N CYS A 694 -13.16 3.02 18.57
CA CYS A 694 -12.20 2.83 17.47
C CYS A 694 -12.69 1.82 16.41
N VAL A 695 -13.39 0.75 16.80
CA VAL A 695 -14.04 -0.20 15.85
C VAL A 695 -15.06 0.48 14.92
N ARG A 696 -15.56 1.67 15.29
CA ARG A 696 -16.51 2.48 14.51
C ARG A 696 -15.86 3.66 13.81
N PHE A 697 -14.55 3.83 13.93
CA PHE A 697 -13.84 4.98 13.43
C PHE A 697 -13.91 5.05 11.88
N PRO A 698 -13.95 6.24 11.26
CA PRO A 698 -14.06 6.36 9.80
C PRO A 698 -12.89 5.70 9.06
N LEU A 699 -11.65 5.85 9.53
CA LEU A 699 -10.46 5.31 8.90
C LEU A 699 -10.31 3.81 9.17
N HIS A 700 -9.98 3.05 8.13
CA HIS A 700 -9.89 1.59 8.19
C HIS A 700 -8.71 1.11 9.05
N ASN A 701 -7.54 1.80 9.03
CA ASN A 701 -6.37 1.42 9.84
C ASN A 701 -6.70 1.41 11.34
N VAL A 702 -7.38 2.46 11.84
CA VAL A 702 -7.83 2.52 13.24
C VAL A 702 -8.79 1.37 13.57
N ARG A 703 -9.71 1.01 12.65
CA ARG A 703 -10.62 -0.13 12.85
C ARG A 703 -9.87 -1.44 12.88
N GLN A 704 -8.87 -1.61 12.01
CA GLN A 704 -8.03 -2.81 11.92
C GLN A 704 -7.35 -3.10 13.27
N SER A 705 -6.60 -2.13 13.82
CA SER A 705 -5.90 -2.27 15.10
C SER A 705 -6.87 -2.44 16.28
N ALA A 706 -8.01 -1.70 16.28
CA ALA A 706 -9.03 -1.86 17.30
C ALA A 706 -9.66 -3.27 17.32
N LEU A 707 -9.83 -3.88 16.13
CA LEU A 707 -10.35 -5.23 15.99
C LEU A 707 -9.35 -6.30 16.43
N ALA A 708 -8.04 -6.07 16.22
CA ALA A 708 -6.98 -6.90 16.75
C ALA A 708 -7.02 -6.90 18.30
N VAL A 709 -7.04 -5.71 18.91
CA VAL A 709 -7.22 -5.59 20.38
C VAL A 709 -8.47 -6.30 20.85
N MET A 710 -9.60 -6.13 20.15
CA MET A 710 -10.86 -6.77 20.52
C MET A 710 -10.74 -8.31 20.50
N GLY A 711 -10.03 -8.87 19.53
CA GLY A 711 -9.74 -10.30 19.43
C GLY A 711 -8.90 -10.78 20.61
N GLU A 712 -7.82 -10.10 20.94
CA GLU A 712 -6.97 -10.42 22.08
C GLU A 712 -7.71 -10.32 23.43
N LEU A 713 -8.53 -9.28 23.62
CA LEU A 713 -9.36 -9.15 24.81
C LEU A 713 -10.43 -10.25 24.91
N ALA A 714 -11.02 -10.64 23.79
CA ALA A 714 -11.97 -11.76 23.76
C ALA A 714 -11.30 -13.10 24.10
N LYS A 715 -10.08 -13.31 23.63
CA LYS A 715 -9.29 -14.52 23.88
C LYS A 715 -8.84 -14.60 25.33
N ASN A 716 -8.27 -13.54 25.87
CA ASN A 716 -7.53 -13.53 27.13
C ASN A 716 -8.30 -12.91 28.31
N CYS A 717 -9.21 -11.95 28.09
CA CYS A 717 -9.90 -11.16 29.11
C CYS A 717 -11.43 -11.22 28.95
N PHE A 718 -11.98 -12.36 28.58
CA PHE A 718 -13.39 -12.50 28.20
C PHE A 718 -14.38 -12.06 29.30
N SER A 719 -14.01 -12.10 30.56
CA SER A 719 -14.87 -11.62 31.67
C SER A 719 -15.26 -10.14 31.51
N LEU A 720 -14.39 -9.33 30.85
CA LEU A 720 -14.64 -7.93 30.56
C LEU A 720 -15.48 -7.74 29.29
N VAL A 721 -15.23 -8.56 28.27
CA VAL A 721 -15.92 -8.48 26.97
C VAL A 721 -17.32 -9.10 27.04
N GLY A 722 -17.47 -10.21 27.78
CA GLY A 722 -18.69 -11.02 27.85
C GLY A 722 -19.97 -10.24 28.14
N PRO A 723 -20.00 -9.33 29.14
CA PRO A 723 -21.19 -8.52 29.46
C PRO A 723 -21.64 -7.60 28.31
N HIS A 724 -20.74 -7.27 27.35
CA HIS A 724 -20.96 -6.31 26.27
C HIS A 724 -21.11 -6.96 24.88
N VAL A 725 -21.16 -8.28 24.81
CA VAL A 725 -21.21 -9.04 23.53
C VAL A 725 -22.39 -8.60 22.65
N GLN A 726 -23.56 -8.31 23.23
CA GLN A 726 -24.75 -7.86 22.48
C GLN A 726 -24.54 -6.52 21.78
N ASP A 727 -23.66 -5.66 22.30
CA ASP A 727 -23.33 -4.37 21.73
C ASP A 727 -22.14 -4.47 20.77
N ILE A 728 -21.16 -5.34 21.06
CA ILE A 728 -19.91 -5.49 20.29
C ILE A 728 -20.14 -6.25 18.98
N VAL A 729 -20.80 -7.41 19.02
CA VAL A 729 -20.94 -8.29 17.84
C VAL A 729 -21.57 -7.60 16.63
N PRO A 730 -22.59 -6.75 16.76
CA PRO A 730 -23.12 -6.00 15.61
C PRO A 730 -22.09 -5.08 14.93
N HIS A 731 -21.09 -4.59 15.69
CA HIS A 731 -20.01 -3.76 15.11
C HIS A 731 -18.97 -4.60 14.40
N LEU A 732 -18.60 -5.78 14.94
CA LEU A 732 -17.74 -6.74 14.26
C LEU A 732 -18.37 -7.14 12.92
N LEU A 733 -19.64 -7.53 12.94
CA LEU A 733 -20.35 -7.94 11.72
C LEU A 733 -20.33 -6.86 10.63
N ARG A 734 -20.43 -5.57 10.98
CA ARG A 734 -20.35 -4.48 10.00
C ARG A 734 -18.98 -4.36 9.33
N ASN A 735 -17.90 -4.77 10.00
CA ASN A 735 -16.55 -4.76 9.49
C ASN A 735 -16.17 -6.05 8.73
N ILE A 736 -17.08 -7.04 8.62
CA ILE A 736 -16.90 -8.20 7.74
C ILE A 736 -17.40 -7.81 6.35
N GLU A 737 -16.56 -7.12 5.60
CA GLU A 737 -16.81 -6.61 4.24
C GLU A 737 -15.53 -6.78 3.40
N PRO A 738 -15.62 -7.15 2.10
CA PRO A 738 -14.43 -7.44 1.29
C PRO A 738 -13.62 -6.20 0.91
N ASP A 739 -14.20 -4.99 1.03
CA ASP A 739 -13.57 -3.73 0.59
C ASP A 739 -12.30 -3.38 1.40
N TYR A 740 -12.20 -3.87 2.64
CA TYR A 740 -11.04 -3.68 3.53
C TYR A 740 -10.56 -5.03 4.06
N PRO A 741 -9.68 -5.74 3.32
CA PRO A 741 -9.29 -7.12 3.65
C PRO A 741 -8.73 -7.31 5.06
N SER A 742 -7.82 -6.43 5.50
CA SER A 742 -7.19 -6.51 6.83
C SER A 742 -8.18 -6.25 7.97
N VAL A 743 -9.09 -5.28 7.80
CA VAL A 743 -10.19 -5.02 8.75
C VAL A 743 -11.11 -6.23 8.84
N CYS A 744 -11.47 -6.81 7.68
CA CYS A 744 -12.31 -8.00 7.58
C CYS A 744 -11.67 -9.21 8.25
N ASN A 745 -10.36 -9.37 8.08
CA ASN A 745 -9.55 -10.44 8.68
C ASN A 745 -9.65 -10.39 10.22
N ASN A 746 -9.34 -9.23 10.81
CA ASN A 746 -9.36 -9.05 12.25
C ASN A 746 -10.78 -9.12 12.84
N ALA A 747 -11.77 -8.60 12.11
CA ALA A 747 -13.19 -8.72 12.51
C ALA A 747 -13.67 -10.18 12.53
N SER A 748 -13.26 -10.96 11.53
CA SER A 748 -13.60 -12.38 11.43
C SER A 748 -12.95 -13.18 12.54
N TRP A 749 -11.67 -12.94 12.81
CA TRP A 749 -10.95 -13.57 13.91
C TRP A 749 -11.54 -13.22 15.27
N ALA A 750 -11.75 -11.94 15.59
CA ALA A 750 -12.34 -11.49 16.85
C ALA A 750 -13.75 -12.09 17.08
N LEU A 751 -14.56 -12.18 16.02
CA LEU A 751 -15.88 -12.83 16.07
C LEU A 751 -15.73 -14.32 16.42
N GLY A 752 -14.75 -15.01 15.84
CA GLY A 752 -14.45 -16.41 16.12
C GLY A 752 -14.06 -16.65 17.58
N GLU A 753 -13.20 -15.79 18.16
CA GLU A 753 -12.81 -15.85 19.56
C GLU A 753 -14.01 -15.64 20.50
N ILE A 754 -14.81 -14.61 20.23
CA ILE A 754 -16.04 -14.34 21.00
C ILE A 754 -17.01 -15.52 20.91
N ALA A 755 -17.22 -16.09 19.72
CA ALA A 755 -18.14 -17.18 19.51
C ALA A 755 -17.83 -18.42 20.38
N VAL A 756 -16.56 -18.81 20.43
CA VAL A 756 -16.11 -19.95 21.26
C VAL A 756 -16.37 -19.71 22.73
N LYS A 757 -16.13 -18.48 23.22
CA LYS A 757 -16.33 -18.13 24.65
C LYS A 757 -17.81 -17.96 25.05
N VAL A 758 -18.63 -17.40 24.16
CA VAL A 758 -20.07 -17.19 24.36
C VAL A 758 -20.85 -18.52 24.27
N GLY A 759 -20.37 -19.44 23.44
CA GLY A 759 -21.05 -20.72 23.21
C GLY A 759 -22.36 -20.57 22.44
N ALA A 760 -23.39 -21.31 22.83
CA ALA A 760 -24.66 -21.38 22.09
C ALA A 760 -25.41 -20.02 21.99
N ASP A 761 -25.17 -19.08 22.89
CA ASP A 761 -25.85 -17.78 22.92
C ASP A 761 -25.48 -16.90 21.75
N ILE A 762 -24.36 -17.18 21.01
CA ILE A 762 -24.00 -16.52 19.76
C ILE A 762 -24.98 -16.84 18.62
N GLY A 763 -25.83 -17.86 18.80
CA GLY A 763 -26.75 -18.36 17.78
C GLY A 763 -27.70 -17.31 17.19
N ALA A 764 -28.01 -16.24 17.94
CA ALA A 764 -28.81 -15.12 17.44
C ALA A 764 -28.12 -14.35 16.29
N PHE A 765 -26.79 -14.26 16.31
CA PHE A 765 -25.97 -13.55 15.33
C PHE A 765 -25.42 -14.47 14.24
N ALA A 766 -25.37 -15.78 14.49
CA ALA A 766 -24.72 -16.75 13.61
C ALA A 766 -25.24 -16.75 12.15
N PRO A 767 -26.53 -16.57 11.84
CA PRO A 767 -27.01 -16.51 10.46
C PRO A 767 -26.49 -15.28 9.70
N ASP A 768 -26.42 -14.10 10.32
CA ASP A 768 -25.88 -12.88 9.69
C ASP A 768 -24.37 -13.01 9.50
N ALA A 769 -23.66 -13.53 10.51
CA ALA A 769 -22.24 -13.81 10.44
C ALA A 769 -21.89 -14.73 9.25
N ILE A 770 -22.60 -15.86 9.10
CA ILE A 770 -22.37 -16.79 8.00
C ILE A 770 -22.61 -16.13 6.65
N ASN A 771 -23.69 -15.35 6.49
CA ASN A 771 -23.98 -14.68 5.23
C ASN A 771 -22.85 -13.75 4.81
N ARG A 772 -22.27 -13.01 5.74
CA ARG A 772 -21.16 -12.08 5.49
C ARG A 772 -19.84 -12.81 5.19
N LEU A 773 -19.45 -13.77 6.03
CA LEU A 773 -18.25 -14.57 5.82
C LEU A 773 -18.27 -15.32 4.47
N VAL A 774 -19.43 -15.88 4.10
CA VAL A 774 -19.60 -16.55 2.80
C VAL A 774 -19.54 -15.58 1.64
N ALA A 775 -20.08 -14.36 1.80
CA ALA A 775 -19.97 -13.32 0.78
C ALA A 775 -18.49 -12.93 0.54
N VAL A 776 -17.69 -12.81 1.60
CA VAL A 776 -16.24 -12.58 1.49
C VAL A 776 -15.55 -13.73 0.78
N LEU A 777 -15.80 -14.99 1.15
CA LEU A 777 -15.23 -16.17 0.50
C LEU A 777 -15.61 -16.28 -0.99
N GLY A 778 -16.76 -15.74 -1.38
CA GLY A 778 -17.25 -15.74 -2.76
C GLY A 778 -16.79 -14.58 -3.61
N TYR A 779 -16.12 -13.59 -3.03
CA TYR A 779 -15.68 -12.37 -3.73
C TYR A 779 -14.55 -12.70 -4.72
N GLN A 780 -14.54 -12.02 -5.89
CA GLN A 780 -13.64 -12.42 -6.98
C GLN A 780 -12.73 -11.27 -7.46
N ASP A 781 -13.06 -10.01 -7.15
CA ASP A 781 -12.31 -8.86 -7.64
C ASP A 781 -12.35 -7.68 -6.63
N PRO A 782 -11.24 -7.46 -5.90
CA PRO A 782 -10.05 -8.32 -5.75
C PRO A 782 -10.36 -9.63 -5.02
N ARG A 783 -9.65 -10.70 -5.34
CA ARG A 783 -9.84 -11.99 -4.65
C ARG A 783 -9.30 -11.88 -3.22
N PRO A 784 -10.03 -12.35 -2.18
CA PRO A 784 -9.55 -12.30 -0.81
C PRO A 784 -8.19 -12.98 -0.63
N THR A 785 -7.32 -12.39 0.21
CA THR A 785 -6.03 -12.98 0.57
C THR A 785 -6.20 -14.38 1.17
N ARG A 786 -5.13 -15.16 1.17
CA ARG A 786 -5.16 -16.50 1.74
C ARG A 786 -5.49 -16.47 3.24
N SER A 787 -4.87 -15.57 3.98
CA SER A 787 -5.09 -15.38 5.43
C SER A 787 -6.56 -15.06 5.73
N LEU A 788 -7.16 -14.11 5.00
CA LEU A 788 -8.58 -13.78 5.16
C LEU A 788 -9.50 -14.99 4.86
N GLN A 789 -9.19 -15.76 3.80
CA GLN A 789 -9.97 -16.96 3.48
C GLN A 789 -9.88 -18.02 4.61
N GLU A 790 -8.68 -18.22 5.17
CA GLU A 790 -8.45 -19.14 6.28
C GLU A 790 -9.20 -18.70 7.54
N ASN A 791 -9.10 -17.43 7.94
CA ASN A 791 -9.80 -16.87 9.10
C ASN A 791 -11.33 -16.94 8.94
N CYS A 792 -11.87 -16.62 7.75
CA CYS A 792 -13.30 -16.80 7.49
C CYS A 792 -13.73 -18.26 7.63
N ALA A 793 -12.97 -19.21 7.08
CA ALA A 793 -13.32 -20.62 7.14
C ALA A 793 -13.23 -21.19 8.56
N ILE A 794 -12.24 -20.78 9.36
CA ILE A 794 -12.08 -21.14 10.77
C ILE A 794 -13.25 -20.57 11.57
N THR A 795 -13.61 -19.32 11.37
CA THR A 795 -14.71 -18.66 12.09
C THR A 795 -16.06 -19.29 11.78
N ILE A 796 -16.32 -19.67 10.50
CA ILE A 796 -17.48 -20.49 10.14
C ILE A 796 -17.48 -21.81 10.94
N GLY A 797 -16.32 -22.46 11.06
CA GLY A 797 -16.16 -23.68 11.83
C GLY A 797 -16.41 -23.51 13.32
N ARG A 798 -15.88 -22.47 13.93
CA ARG A 798 -16.09 -22.10 15.34
C ARG A 798 -17.57 -21.81 15.62
N LEU A 799 -18.26 -21.05 14.76
CA LEU A 799 -19.70 -20.80 14.84
C LEU A 799 -20.50 -22.10 14.70
N ALA A 800 -20.12 -22.97 13.77
CA ALA A 800 -20.70 -24.28 13.55
C ALA A 800 -20.52 -25.22 14.79
N TYR A 801 -19.36 -25.09 15.44
CA TYR A 801 -19.07 -25.88 16.64
C TYR A 801 -19.98 -25.49 17.82
N VAL A 802 -20.23 -24.19 18.03
CA VAL A 802 -20.98 -23.69 19.22
C VAL A 802 -22.47 -23.52 18.98
N ALA A 803 -22.91 -23.21 17.77
CA ALA A 803 -24.31 -22.95 17.42
C ALA A 803 -24.81 -23.77 16.20
N PRO A 804 -24.58 -25.10 16.18
CA PRO A 804 -24.87 -25.90 14.98
C PRO A 804 -26.36 -25.93 14.60
N GLN A 805 -27.28 -25.79 15.58
CA GLN A 805 -28.72 -25.78 15.31
C GLN A 805 -29.16 -24.56 14.50
N ALA A 806 -28.53 -23.42 14.72
CA ALA A 806 -28.83 -22.20 14.00
C ALA A 806 -28.31 -22.25 12.55
N LEU A 807 -27.19 -22.95 12.28
CA LEU A 807 -26.49 -22.96 11.00
C LEU A 807 -26.82 -24.17 10.12
N ALA A 808 -27.25 -25.30 10.70
CA ALA A 808 -27.55 -26.50 9.92
C ALA A 808 -28.58 -26.29 8.79
N PRO A 809 -29.63 -25.44 8.96
CA PRO A 809 -30.54 -25.14 7.87
C PRO A 809 -29.88 -24.38 6.68
N LEU A 810 -28.83 -23.60 6.95
CA LEU A 810 -28.12 -22.77 5.97
C LEU A 810 -27.00 -23.53 5.26
N LEU A 811 -26.59 -24.70 5.74
CA LEU A 811 -25.46 -25.47 5.24
C LEU A 811 -25.47 -25.67 3.71
N PRO A 812 -26.60 -25.96 3.02
CA PRO A 812 -26.60 -26.10 1.56
C PRO A 812 -26.17 -24.83 0.79
N GLN A 813 -26.25 -23.67 1.41
CA GLN A 813 -25.95 -22.39 0.76
C GLN A 813 -24.45 -22.08 0.70
N PHE A 814 -23.66 -22.63 1.62
CA PHE A 814 -22.24 -22.30 1.75
C PHE A 814 -21.30 -23.52 1.73
N ALA A 815 -21.81 -24.73 1.82
CA ALA A 815 -21.04 -25.97 1.93
C ALA A 815 -19.92 -26.08 0.87
N SER A 816 -20.27 -25.89 -0.40
CA SER A 816 -19.32 -26.03 -1.52
C SER A 816 -18.13 -25.09 -1.40
N LEU A 817 -18.39 -23.82 -1.08
CA LEU A 817 -17.35 -22.79 -0.96
C LEU A 817 -16.48 -23.03 0.27
N TRP A 818 -17.11 -23.31 1.40
CA TRP A 818 -16.40 -23.58 2.65
C TRP A 818 -15.50 -24.81 2.55
N PHE A 819 -15.98 -25.92 1.93
CA PHE A 819 -15.17 -27.14 1.77
C PHE A 819 -13.92 -26.91 0.91
N LYS A 820 -14.01 -26.02 -0.10
CA LYS A 820 -12.85 -25.65 -0.91
C LYS A 820 -11.79 -24.93 -0.07
N THR A 821 -12.20 -24.04 0.81
CA THR A 821 -11.30 -23.29 1.68
C THR A 821 -10.74 -24.16 2.81
N LEU A 822 -11.56 -25.01 3.45
CA LEU A 822 -11.09 -25.93 4.48
C LEU A 822 -9.94 -26.84 4.01
N ARG A 823 -9.87 -27.13 2.71
CA ARG A 823 -8.82 -27.97 2.13
C ARG A 823 -7.42 -27.37 2.24
N VAL A 824 -7.31 -26.05 2.25
CA VAL A 824 -6.04 -25.32 2.21
C VAL A 824 -5.59 -24.79 3.57
N LEU A 825 -6.39 -24.97 4.64
CA LEU A 825 -6.03 -24.53 6.00
C LEU A 825 -4.70 -25.12 6.47
N GLN A 826 -3.87 -24.31 7.10
CA GLN A 826 -2.54 -24.70 7.61
C GLN A 826 -2.54 -24.98 9.12
N ASP A 827 -3.29 -24.23 9.88
CA ASP A 827 -3.30 -24.29 11.35
C ASP A 827 -3.85 -25.64 11.89
N GLY A 828 -3.19 -26.20 12.90
CA GLY A 828 -3.51 -27.49 13.48
C GLY A 828 -4.76 -27.49 14.38
N GLU A 829 -4.77 -26.69 15.45
CA GLU A 829 -5.85 -26.68 16.45
C GLU A 829 -7.14 -26.06 15.92
N ASP A 830 -7.04 -24.91 15.28
CA ASP A 830 -8.19 -24.21 14.70
C ASP A 830 -8.83 -25.02 13.58
N ARG A 831 -8.01 -25.71 12.80
CA ARG A 831 -8.46 -26.63 11.78
C ARG A 831 -9.28 -27.76 12.37
N GLU A 832 -8.85 -28.36 13.51
CA GLU A 832 -9.59 -29.41 14.19
C GLU A 832 -10.95 -28.90 14.70
N VAL A 833 -10.99 -27.68 15.27
CA VAL A 833 -12.25 -27.05 15.70
C VAL A 833 -13.18 -26.82 14.51
N ALA A 834 -12.65 -26.34 13.37
CA ALA A 834 -13.42 -26.09 12.16
C ALA A 834 -14.04 -27.39 11.62
N PHE A 835 -13.26 -28.47 11.54
CA PHE A 835 -13.76 -29.78 11.10
C PHE A 835 -14.72 -30.42 12.11
N THR A 836 -14.53 -30.22 13.39
CA THR A 836 -15.48 -30.67 14.40
C THR A 836 -16.83 -29.95 14.28
N GLY A 837 -16.79 -28.62 14.01
CA GLY A 837 -17.98 -27.83 13.69
C GLY A 837 -18.69 -28.34 12.44
N LEU A 838 -17.93 -28.64 11.39
CA LEU A 838 -18.44 -29.24 10.16
C LEU A 838 -19.15 -30.55 10.41
N VAL A 839 -18.53 -31.45 11.17
CA VAL A 839 -19.14 -32.72 11.53
C VAL A 839 -20.50 -32.54 12.22
N LYS A 840 -20.59 -31.61 13.20
CA LYS A 840 -21.84 -31.30 13.89
C LYS A 840 -22.94 -30.81 12.93
N LEU A 841 -22.60 -29.97 11.96
CA LEU A 841 -23.58 -29.51 10.97
C LEU A 841 -24.05 -30.63 10.05
N VAL A 842 -23.13 -31.46 9.56
CA VAL A 842 -23.46 -32.61 8.70
C VAL A 842 -24.33 -33.63 9.43
N GLN A 843 -24.07 -33.87 10.72
CA GLN A 843 -24.92 -34.77 11.53
C GLN A 843 -26.34 -34.23 11.67
N LEU A 844 -26.53 -32.91 11.82
CA LEU A 844 -27.84 -32.28 11.93
C LEU A 844 -28.56 -32.14 10.59
N ASN A 845 -27.83 -31.93 9.49
CA ASN A 845 -28.38 -31.78 8.14
C ASN A 845 -27.57 -32.54 7.09
N PRO A 846 -27.59 -33.88 7.11
CA PRO A 846 -26.86 -34.68 6.11
C PRO A 846 -27.36 -34.46 4.67
N SER A 847 -28.65 -34.13 4.52
CA SER A 847 -29.21 -33.84 3.19
C SER A 847 -28.65 -32.56 2.56
N GLY A 848 -28.16 -31.65 3.38
CA GLY A 848 -27.64 -30.34 2.94
C GLY A 848 -26.34 -30.41 2.16
N ILE A 849 -25.64 -31.54 2.16
CA ILE A 849 -24.33 -31.70 1.49
C ILE A 849 -24.30 -32.79 0.43
N VAL A 850 -25.44 -33.35 0.09
CA VAL A 850 -25.48 -34.48 -0.85
C VAL A 850 -24.86 -34.15 -2.20
N GLN A 851 -25.05 -32.92 -2.68
CA GLN A 851 -24.46 -32.47 -3.95
C GLN A 851 -22.95 -32.21 -3.84
N ASP A 852 -22.47 -31.82 -2.66
CA ASP A 852 -21.08 -31.46 -2.40
C ASP A 852 -20.29 -32.56 -1.67
N PHE A 853 -20.84 -33.78 -1.56
CA PHE A 853 -20.24 -34.85 -0.79
C PHE A 853 -18.84 -35.24 -1.30
N MET A 854 -18.61 -35.20 -2.62
CA MET A 854 -17.26 -35.41 -3.18
C MET A 854 -16.27 -34.36 -2.69
N GLN A 855 -16.67 -33.07 -2.63
CA GLN A 855 -15.82 -31.98 -2.15
C GLN A 855 -15.55 -32.11 -0.64
N LEU A 856 -16.53 -32.55 0.12
CA LEU A 856 -16.36 -32.91 1.52
C LEU A 856 -15.30 -34.02 1.68
N CYS A 857 -15.36 -35.10 0.87
CA CYS A 857 -14.35 -36.15 0.89
C CYS A 857 -12.95 -35.62 0.51
N VAL A 858 -12.85 -34.68 -0.42
CA VAL A 858 -11.58 -34.01 -0.73
C VAL A 858 -11.04 -33.22 0.47
N ALA A 859 -11.91 -32.47 1.18
CA ALA A 859 -11.52 -31.78 2.38
C ALA A 859 -11.06 -32.75 3.49
N PHE A 860 -11.72 -33.90 3.66
CA PHE A 860 -11.30 -34.94 4.61
C PHE A 860 -9.97 -35.58 4.21
N ALA A 861 -9.75 -35.80 2.90
CA ALA A 861 -8.48 -36.32 2.40
C ALA A 861 -7.30 -35.39 2.67
N SER A 862 -7.52 -34.07 2.62
CA SER A 862 -6.50 -33.07 2.86
C SER A 862 -5.98 -33.02 4.30
N LEU A 863 -6.79 -33.41 5.29
CA LEU A 863 -6.43 -33.40 6.71
C LEU A 863 -5.21 -34.26 7.03
N GLU A 864 -5.02 -35.38 6.35
CA GLU A 864 -4.01 -36.38 6.68
C GLU A 864 -2.77 -36.33 5.78
N ASP A 865 -2.84 -35.64 4.63
CA ASP A 865 -1.69 -35.53 3.74
C ASP A 865 -0.57 -34.65 4.31
N ARG A 866 -0.86 -33.85 5.35
CA ARG A 866 0.08 -32.96 6.02
C ARG A 866 0.79 -33.53 7.25
N LYS A 867 1.00 -34.85 7.31
CA LYS A 867 1.89 -35.49 8.31
C LYS A 867 3.32 -34.90 8.32
N LYS A 868 3.67 -34.07 7.35
CA LYS A 868 4.97 -33.40 7.29
C LYS A 868 5.18 -32.38 8.40
N ASP A 869 4.09 -31.80 8.95
CA ASP A 869 4.14 -30.71 9.95
C ASP A 869 3.96 -31.20 11.39
N GLY A 870 4.00 -32.51 11.64
CA GLY A 870 3.97 -33.10 12.98
C GLY A 870 2.61 -33.14 13.67
N TYR A 871 1.55 -32.50 13.12
CA TYR A 871 0.22 -32.49 13.68
C TYR A 871 -0.58 -33.75 13.30
N GLN A 872 -1.21 -34.39 14.29
CA GLN A 872 -2.12 -35.51 14.09
C GLN A 872 -3.52 -35.11 14.60
N ILE A 873 -4.53 -35.30 13.74
CA ILE A 873 -5.93 -35.13 14.18
C ILE A 873 -6.26 -36.12 15.31
N SER A 874 -7.14 -35.71 16.22
CA SER A 874 -7.60 -36.56 17.33
C SER A 874 -8.31 -37.77 16.79
N GLU A 875 -8.14 -38.92 17.52
CA GLU A 875 -8.86 -40.17 17.20
C GLU A 875 -10.38 -39.94 17.17
N GLY A 876 -10.89 -39.06 18.07
CA GLY A 876 -12.31 -38.73 18.12
C GLY A 876 -12.82 -38.04 16.86
N LEU A 877 -12.06 -37.08 16.28
CA LEU A 877 -12.43 -36.46 15.02
C LEU A 877 -12.37 -37.47 13.89
N HIS A 878 -11.32 -38.30 13.83
CA HIS A 878 -11.19 -39.36 12.82
C HIS A 878 -12.40 -40.33 12.80
N GLU A 879 -12.83 -40.79 13.99
CA GLU A 879 -14.01 -41.64 14.12
C GLU A 879 -15.29 -40.94 13.63
N MET A 880 -15.47 -39.67 13.94
CA MET A 880 -16.62 -38.90 13.48
C MET A 880 -16.65 -38.73 11.95
N LEU A 881 -15.49 -38.47 11.33
CA LEU A 881 -15.37 -38.37 9.87
C LEU A 881 -15.68 -39.72 9.22
N GLN A 882 -15.17 -40.81 9.77
CA GLN A 882 -15.48 -42.16 9.32
C GLN A 882 -16.99 -42.47 9.39
N GLN A 883 -17.64 -42.10 10.50
CA GLN A 883 -19.09 -42.29 10.67
C GLN A 883 -19.91 -41.56 9.62
N ILE A 884 -19.48 -40.35 9.21
CA ILE A 884 -20.10 -39.55 8.14
C ILE A 884 -20.00 -40.31 6.81
N VAL A 885 -18.79 -40.71 6.43
CA VAL A 885 -18.56 -41.37 5.13
C VAL A 885 -19.32 -42.68 5.05
N GLN A 886 -19.26 -43.48 6.12
CA GLN A 886 -20.03 -44.74 6.21
C GLN A 886 -21.54 -44.53 6.28
N GLY A 887 -22.00 -43.43 6.89
CA GLY A 887 -23.39 -43.00 6.92
C GLY A 887 -23.93 -42.71 5.51
N PHE A 888 -23.18 -41.96 4.71
CA PHE A 888 -23.52 -41.69 3.31
C PHE A 888 -23.51 -42.95 2.44
N LYS A 889 -22.53 -43.84 2.62
CA LYS A 889 -22.50 -45.16 1.96
C LYS A 889 -23.77 -45.96 2.25
N ARG A 890 -24.18 -46.02 3.50
CA ARG A 890 -25.43 -46.71 3.92
C ARG A 890 -26.68 -46.05 3.36
N SER A 891 -26.71 -44.71 3.31
CA SER A 891 -27.85 -43.95 2.79
C SER A 891 -28.03 -44.12 1.29
N LEU A 892 -26.95 -44.21 0.52
CA LEU A 892 -26.97 -44.39 -0.92
C LEU A 892 -27.20 -45.86 -1.32
N GLY A 893 -26.92 -46.82 -0.43
CA GLY A 893 -27.15 -48.24 -0.65
C GLY A 893 -26.61 -48.72 -1.98
N ASP A 894 -27.50 -49.28 -2.85
CA ASP A 894 -27.14 -49.83 -4.13
C ASP A 894 -26.61 -48.78 -5.14
N GLN A 895 -26.81 -47.51 -4.91
CA GLN A 895 -26.27 -46.41 -5.73
C GLN A 895 -24.80 -46.02 -5.37
N TRP A 896 -24.32 -46.42 -4.22
CA TRP A 896 -22.99 -46.11 -3.74
C TRP A 896 -21.88 -46.50 -4.72
N PRO A 897 -21.79 -47.70 -5.27
CA PRO A 897 -20.70 -48.09 -6.15
C PRO A 897 -20.57 -47.16 -7.34
N ALA A 898 -21.67 -46.84 -8.03
CA ALA A 898 -21.69 -45.99 -9.20
C ALA A 898 -21.31 -44.54 -8.85
N TYR A 899 -21.78 -44.05 -7.70
CA TYR A 899 -21.44 -42.73 -7.22
C TYR A 899 -19.95 -42.63 -6.82
N TYR A 900 -19.45 -43.63 -6.09
CA TYR A 900 -18.06 -43.67 -5.67
C TYR A 900 -17.06 -43.82 -6.84
N GLU A 901 -17.45 -44.54 -7.89
CA GLU A 901 -16.67 -44.63 -9.12
C GLU A 901 -16.53 -43.28 -9.88
N SER A 902 -17.43 -42.32 -9.63
CA SER A 902 -17.29 -40.98 -10.17
C SER A 902 -16.16 -40.14 -9.53
N PHE A 903 -15.63 -40.56 -8.38
CA PHE A 903 -14.53 -39.90 -7.71
C PHE A 903 -13.20 -40.15 -8.42
N PRO A 904 -12.26 -39.18 -8.45
CA PRO A 904 -10.91 -39.39 -8.92
C PRO A 904 -10.23 -40.57 -8.22
N GLN A 905 -9.45 -41.39 -8.95
CA GLN A 905 -8.80 -42.55 -8.38
C GLN A 905 -7.98 -42.26 -7.12
N PRO A 906 -7.12 -41.21 -7.06
CA PRO A 906 -6.35 -40.90 -5.83
C PRO A 906 -7.24 -40.65 -4.63
N LEU A 907 -8.39 -39.97 -4.81
CA LEU A 907 -9.34 -39.73 -3.73
C LEU A 907 -9.98 -41.02 -3.24
N ARG A 908 -10.35 -41.91 -4.14
CA ARG A 908 -10.92 -43.24 -3.80
C ARG A 908 -9.94 -44.05 -2.96
N ASP A 909 -8.68 -44.07 -3.34
CA ASP A 909 -7.64 -44.82 -2.64
C ASP A 909 -7.47 -44.31 -1.21
N ILE A 910 -7.44 -42.97 -1.02
CA ILE A 910 -7.33 -42.33 0.30
C ILE A 910 -8.57 -42.64 1.14
N ILE A 911 -9.79 -42.41 0.61
CA ILE A 911 -11.04 -42.60 1.36
C ILE A 911 -11.23 -44.06 1.73
N SER A 912 -10.92 -44.98 0.82
CA SER A 912 -11.03 -46.44 1.12
C SER A 912 -10.04 -46.86 2.21
N ALA A 913 -8.78 -46.43 2.10
CA ALA A 913 -7.74 -46.82 3.06
C ALA A 913 -8.01 -46.28 4.47
N ARG A 914 -8.57 -45.06 4.59
CA ARG A 914 -8.70 -44.34 5.86
C ARG A 914 -10.04 -44.51 6.53
N TYR A 915 -11.13 -44.62 5.76
CA TYR A 915 -12.50 -44.65 6.30
C TYR A 915 -13.22 -45.97 6.05
N HIS A 916 -12.52 -46.98 5.50
CA HIS A 916 -13.00 -48.36 5.33
C HIS A 916 -14.30 -48.44 4.52
N VAL A 917 -14.39 -47.76 3.37
CA VAL A 917 -15.55 -47.72 2.47
C VAL A 917 -15.31 -48.42 1.15
#